data_90353842e8080951dfb5a00da394d3c2
#
_entry.id   90353842e8080951dfb5a00da394d3c2
#
_cell.length_a   1.000
_cell.length_b   1.000
_cell.length_c   1.000
_cell.angle_alpha   90.00
_cell.angle_beta   90.00
_cell.angle_gamma   90.00
#
_symmetry.space_group_name_H-M   'P 1'
#
loop_
_entity.id
_entity.type
_entity.pdbx_description
1 polymer ?
#
loop_
_entity_poly.entity_id
_entity_poly.type
_entity_poly.pdbx_seq_one_letter_code
_entity_poly.pdbx_strand_id
1 'polypeptide(L)'
;MDFKKNLFTLGVPLAFAVNAHAQEAPAQLPTVEVISKQLNESRNGILTETGSSVYKIDQVDIDSMPLGNNTSFNQVLLQAPGVAQDQFGQLHVRGDHADLQYRINGVIIPESINFFGQTLDPRFFSDANLLTGALPAEYGYRTAGIVDIHTKSGALNPGGSISLLGGSYNTVNPSFEYGGTSGKLDYYFTGQFMHNDLGIESPTADRNPVHDTTNQEKGFGYLSYLLDNDSRITLMLGSAINKFQLPNNPDQTPGFPLDGVSDFPDLPSSNLDETQREVTHYGVLAYQGKVGADTNYQVAYFARYSQVQYNPDILGDLIYNGVASGVYNSNFDNGLQGDASYRLNDAHTLRYGFSASEEHAITDNNSLVFLTDDDGNQLPGGPIQIADNNAKNGNLLGAYIQDEWLINKAWTVNYGVRADRMSAYVQNGQISPRIGVVYKPTPDTTWHAGYARYFTPPATELVASKDLALFQDTTNAAEVNEADPVKPERDHYFDLGVSQKILPGWTAGLDGYYKYAKDLLDLGQFGAALVFAPFNYATGKVYGVEFTNSYRNGPLDAYLNVAWSRAIGKQIESAQYNFGQDELDYIASHWVNLDHDQRVTASAGVSYLWEQTTLSADALFGSGLRAGFANTDQVPAYTTMNLGAAHDFDMADLGKVNARLALINVFDRVYLIRSGDGIGVGVPSYGERRALYVSLSKSF
;
A
#
# COMPACT_ATOMS: atom_id res chain seq x y z
N MET A 1 1.89 -4.48 38.53
CA MET A 1 3.33 -4.86 38.58
C MET A 1 4.03 -4.01 37.56
N ASP A 2 4.79 -3.05 38.05
CA ASP A 2 5.43 -2.01 37.24
C ASP A 2 6.51 -2.56 36.31
N PHE A 3 6.33 -2.45 35.00
CA PHE A 3 7.42 -2.57 34.03
C PHE A 3 7.88 -1.17 33.63
N LYS A 4 9.03 -0.80 34.14
CA LYS A 4 9.73 0.46 33.85
C LYS A 4 10.08 0.53 32.35
N LYS A 5 9.64 1.60 31.70
CA LYS A 5 10.10 2.07 30.38
C LYS A 5 11.60 2.35 30.43
N ASN A 6 12.43 1.55 29.78
CA ASN A 6 13.79 1.90 29.46
C ASN A 6 13.88 2.30 27.99
N LEU A 7 13.93 3.61 27.75
CA LEU A 7 14.35 4.19 26.48
C LEU A 7 15.85 3.86 26.28
N PHE A 8 16.17 3.03 25.29
CA PHE A 8 17.52 2.97 24.75
C PHE A 8 17.65 3.99 23.62
N THR A 9 18.17 5.15 23.94
CA THR A 9 18.71 6.09 22.96
C THR A 9 20.11 5.60 22.59
N LEU A 10 20.23 4.86 21.49
CA LEU A 10 21.52 4.53 20.88
C LEU A 10 21.98 5.72 20.02
N GLY A 11 22.63 6.67 20.65
CA GLY A 11 23.48 7.63 19.94
C GLY A 11 24.80 6.96 19.57
N VAL A 12 24.98 6.57 18.32
CA VAL A 12 26.27 6.11 17.78
C VAL A 12 26.94 7.29 17.11
N PRO A 13 28.09 7.79 17.59
CA PRO A 13 28.90 8.72 16.81
C PRO A 13 29.66 7.93 15.75
N LEU A 14 29.23 8.01 14.48
CA LEU A 14 30.01 7.51 13.36
C LEU A 14 31.15 8.47 13.03
N ALA A 15 32.37 8.14 13.48
CA ALA A 15 33.59 8.74 12.98
C ALA A 15 34.10 7.90 11.81
N PHE A 16 33.91 8.35 10.58
CA PHE A 16 34.51 7.74 9.39
C PHE A 16 35.88 8.37 9.11
N ALA A 17 36.95 7.58 9.29
CA ALA A 17 38.25 7.86 8.69
C ALA A 17 38.33 7.12 7.34
N VAL A 18 38.18 7.85 6.24
CA VAL A 18 38.32 7.30 4.88
C VAL A 18 39.82 7.40 4.46
N ASN A 19 40.53 6.32 4.41
CA ASN A 19 41.77 6.23 3.66
C ASN A 19 41.47 5.51 2.33
N ALA A 20 41.31 6.29 1.27
CA ALA A 20 41.20 5.76 -0.09
C ALA A 20 42.59 5.56 -0.70
N HIS A 21 42.96 4.31 -0.95
CA HIS A 21 44.01 3.97 -1.89
C HIS A 21 43.37 3.23 -3.06
N ALA A 22 43.33 3.89 -4.20
CA ALA A 22 42.90 3.27 -5.45
C ALA A 22 44.05 2.45 -6.01
N GLN A 23 43.80 1.17 -6.26
CA GLN A 23 44.63 0.32 -7.09
C GLN A 23 43.75 -0.39 -8.11
N GLU A 24 43.87 -0.02 -9.37
CA GLU A 24 43.17 -0.70 -10.47
C GLU A 24 43.72 -2.12 -10.64
N ALA A 25 42.87 -3.12 -10.43
CA ALA A 25 43.09 -4.50 -10.81
C ALA A 25 42.15 -4.88 -11.97
N PRO A 26 42.54 -5.81 -12.87
CA PRO A 26 41.76 -6.15 -14.06
C PRO A 26 40.41 -6.74 -13.66
N ALA A 27 39.33 -6.31 -14.38
CA ALA A 27 37.92 -6.64 -14.13
C ALA A 27 37.64 -8.15 -14.30
N GLN A 28 37.91 -8.93 -13.26
CA GLN A 28 37.11 -10.12 -12.97
C GLN A 28 35.92 -9.62 -12.13
N LEU A 29 34.72 -9.81 -12.64
CA LEU A 29 33.50 -9.60 -11.84
C LEU A 29 33.71 -10.33 -10.51
N PRO A 30 33.50 -9.68 -9.36
CA PRO A 30 33.65 -10.33 -8.07
C PRO A 30 32.79 -11.60 -8.05
N THR A 31 33.32 -12.70 -7.57
CA THR A 31 32.62 -14.00 -7.49
C THR A 31 31.25 -13.84 -6.77
N VAL A 32 31.16 -12.92 -5.81
CA VAL A 32 29.92 -12.60 -5.06
C VAL A 32 28.86 -12.02 -5.96
N GLU A 33 29.18 -11.10 -6.87
CA GLU A 33 28.22 -10.49 -7.81
C GLU A 33 27.57 -11.55 -8.72
N VAL A 34 28.36 -12.42 -9.33
CA VAL A 34 27.86 -13.49 -10.21
C VAL A 34 26.96 -14.46 -9.46
N ILE A 35 27.39 -14.90 -8.27
CA ILE A 35 26.62 -15.82 -7.44
C ILE A 35 25.34 -15.15 -6.94
N SER A 36 25.40 -13.90 -6.49
CA SER A 36 24.22 -13.14 -6.04
C SER A 36 23.20 -12.98 -7.16
N LYS A 37 23.65 -12.68 -8.38
CA LYS A 37 22.78 -12.61 -9.56
C LYS A 37 22.10 -13.94 -9.84
N GLN A 38 22.85 -15.05 -9.88
CA GLN A 38 22.30 -16.39 -10.11
C GLN A 38 21.28 -16.80 -9.02
N LEU A 39 21.56 -16.48 -7.77
CA LEU A 39 20.66 -16.76 -6.66
C LEU A 39 19.39 -15.88 -6.73
N ASN A 40 19.50 -14.61 -7.15
CA ASN A 40 18.34 -13.77 -7.39
C ASN A 40 17.46 -14.32 -8.51
N GLU A 41 18.05 -14.70 -9.66
CA GLU A 41 17.34 -15.34 -10.76
C GLU A 41 16.64 -16.64 -10.32
N SER A 42 17.32 -17.45 -9.51
CA SER A 42 16.75 -18.69 -8.96
C SER A 42 15.61 -18.44 -8.00
N ARG A 43 15.71 -17.43 -7.14
CA ARG A 43 14.64 -17.02 -6.23
C ARG A 43 13.41 -16.53 -7.01
N ASN A 44 13.62 -15.64 -7.98
CA ASN A 44 12.53 -15.11 -8.81
C ASN A 44 11.85 -16.20 -9.65
N GLY A 45 12.54 -17.33 -9.91
CA GLY A 45 11.96 -18.50 -10.59
C GLY A 45 11.21 -19.47 -9.66
N ILE A 46 11.24 -19.28 -8.34
CA ILE A 46 10.47 -20.12 -7.40
C ILE A 46 8.97 -19.88 -7.58
N LEU A 47 8.56 -18.60 -7.66
CA LEU A 47 7.20 -18.18 -7.93
C LEU A 47 6.99 -17.97 -9.45
N THR A 48 5.76 -17.92 -9.92
CA THR A 48 5.46 -17.69 -11.34
C THR A 48 4.42 -16.58 -11.53
N GLU A 49 4.54 -15.84 -12.61
CA GLU A 49 3.55 -14.85 -13.06
C GLU A 49 2.64 -15.41 -14.19
N THR A 50 2.75 -16.69 -14.49
CA THR A 50 2.07 -17.31 -15.64
C THR A 50 0.55 -17.23 -15.54
N GLY A 51 -0.07 -16.51 -16.46
CA GLY A 51 -1.53 -16.34 -16.56
C GLY A 51 -2.08 -15.12 -15.83
N SER A 52 -1.24 -14.29 -15.19
CA SER A 52 -1.64 -13.02 -14.57
C SER A 52 -1.32 -11.81 -15.44
N SER A 53 -1.98 -10.68 -15.17
CA SER A 53 -1.58 -9.37 -15.67
C SER A 53 -0.47 -8.80 -14.80
N VAL A 54 0.62 -8.36 -15.41
CA VAL A 54 1.79 -7.84 -14.69
C VAL A 54 2.12 -6.44 -15.19
N TYR A 55 2.07 -5.46 -14.30
CA TYR A 55 2.59 -4.12 -14.54
C TYR A 55 3.93 -3.95 -13.85
N LYS A 56 5.00 -3.84 -14.64
CA LYS A 56 6.37 -3.71 -14.15
C LYS A 56 6.76 -2.26 -13.99
N ILE A 57 7.42 -1.95 -12.88
CA ILE A 57 7.98 -0.64 -12.56
C ILE A 57 9.44 -0.89 -12.21
N ASP A 58 10.35 -0.48 -13.07
CA ASP A 58 11.78 -0.56 -12.80
C ASP A 58 12.37 0.76 -12.27
N GLN A 59 13.64 0.74 -11.90
CA GLN A 59 14.30 1.94 -11.37
C GLN A 59 14.33 3.09 -12.40
N VAL A 60 14.37 2.76 -13.71
CA VAL A 60 14.37 3.77 -14.79
C VAL A 60 13.00 4.48 -14.84
N ASP A 61 11.91 3.72 -14.63
CA ASP A 61 10.57 4.30 -14.56
C ASP A 61 10.47 5.30 -13.40
N ILE A 62 10.96 4.91 -12.20
CA ILE A 62 10.96 5.77 -11.02
C ILE A 62 11.84 7.01 -11.23
N ASP A 63 13.04 6.84 -11.76
CA ASP A 63 13.98 7.96 -12.02
C ASP A 63 13.46 8.93 -13.09
N SER A 64 12.59 8.44 -13.98
CA SER A 64 11.93 9.23 -15.02
C SER A 64 10.79 10.10 -14.50
N MET A 65 10.24 9.81 -13.31
CA MET A 65 9.19 10.62 -12.70
C MET A 65 9.73 12.01 -12.30
N PRO A 66 8.88 13.05 -12.24
CA PRO A 66 9.30 14.41 -11.86
C PRO A 66 10.08 14.49 -10.55
N LEU A 67 9.67 13.77 -9.51
CA LEU A 67 10.37 13.71 -8.22
C LEU A 67 11.46 12.62 -8.15
N GLY A 68 11.53 11.70 -9.14
CA GLY A 68 12.47 10.57 -9.13
C GLY A 68 12.31 9.71 -7.88
N ASN A 69 13.43 9.30 -7.25
CA ASN A 69 13.44 8.51 -6.01
C ASN A 69 12.79 9.19 -4.79
N ASN A 70 12.39 10.46 -4.90
CA ASN A 70 11.59 11.14 -3.87
C ASN A 70 10.09 11.01 -4.11
N THR A 71 9.66 10.38 -5.20
CA THR A 71 8.26 10.03 -5.44
C THR A 71 7.81 9.02 -4.39
N SER A 72 6.69 9.26 -3.75
CA SER A 72 6.14 8.32 -2.78
C SER A 72 5.73 7.02 -3.47
N PHE A 73 5.80 5.89 -2.79
CA PHE A 73 5.52 4.59 -3.41
C PHE A 73 4.07 4.51 -3.94
N ASN A 74 3.12 5.10 -3.23
CA ASN A 74 1.73 5.13 -3.69
C ASN A 74 1.59 5.94 -5.00
N GLN A 75 2.29 7.06 -5.15
CA GLN A 75 2.31 7.81 -6.40
C GLN A 75 2.96 7.03 -7.55
N VAL A 76 3.93 6.17 -7.25
CA VAL A 76 4.51 5.23 -8.23
C VAL A 76 3.46 4.22 -8.69
N LEU A 77 2.72 3.61 -7.76
CA LEU A 77 1.67 2.63 -8.08
C LEU A 77 0.46 3.24 -8.80
N LEU A 78 0.16 4.52 -8.59
CA LEU A 78 -0.91 5.24 -9.31
C LEU A 78 -0.65 5.33 -10.82
N GLN A 79 0.58 5.08 -11.27
CA GLN A 79 0.87 5.02 -12.70
C GLN A 79 0.37 3.73 -13.35
N ALA A 80 0.09 2.68 -12.57
CA ALA A 80 -0.45 1.42 -13.08
C ALA A 80 -1.92 1.55 -13.51
N PRO A 81 -2.39 0.76 -14.50
CA PRO A 81 -3.77 0.80 -14.93
C PRO A 81 -4.72 0.34 -13.82
N GLY A 82 -5.91 0.94 -13.76
CA GLY A 82 -6.95 0.54 -12.81
C GLY A 82 -6.66 0.86 -11.35
N VAL A 83 -5.60 1.62 -11.05
CA VAL A 83 -5.29 2.08 -9.70
C VAL A 83 -5.92 3.45 -9.47
N ALA A 84 -6.73 3.56 -8.42
CA ALA A 84 -7.36 4.80 -7.98
C ALA A 84 -6.76 5.27 -6.65
N GLN A 85 -6.57 6.57 -6.52
CA GLN A 85 -6.21 7.19 -5.24
C GLN A 85 -7.45 7.39 -4.40
N ASP A 86 -7.36 7.02 -3.14
CA ASP A 86 -8.31 7.39 -2.11
C ASP A 86 -7.68 8.36 -1.10
N GLN A 87 -8.47 8.80 -0.12
CA GLN A 87 -7.97 9.61 0.99
C GLN A 87 -6.88 8.88 1.78
N PHE A 88 -6.06 9.64 2.48
CA PHE A 88 -4.96 9.12 3.32
C PHE A 88 -3.90 8.34 2.53
N GLY A 89 -3.80 8.61 1.22
CA GLY A 89 -2.86 7.92 0.34
C GLY A 89 -3.18 6.45 0.10
N GLN A 90 -4.36 5.96 0.47
CA GLN A 90 -4.77 4.60 0.17
C GLN A 90 -4.95 4.38 -1.34
N LEU A 91 -4.74 3.15 -1.78
CA LEU A 91 -4.85 2.76 -3.18
C LEU A 91 -5.87 1.65 -3.34
N HIS A 92 -6.74 1.81 -4.33
CA HIS A 92 -7.66 0.78 -4.77
C HIS A 92 -7.30 0.31 -6.17
N VAL A 93 -7.13 -1.00 -6.32
CA VAL A 93 -6.78 -1.62 -7.60
C VAL A 93 -8.01 -2.30 -8.16
N ARG A 94 -8.40 -1.94 -9.39
CA ARG A 94 -9.58 -2.49 -10.07
C ARG A 94 -10.90 -2.27 -9.30
N GLY A 95 -10.92 -1.31 -8.37
CA GLY A 95 -12.07 -1.04 -7.52
C GLY A 95 -12.27 -2.03 -6.38
N ASP A 96 -11.25 -2.79 -5.99
CA ASP A 96 -11.23 -3.56 -4.76
C ASP A 96 -10.74 -2.71 -3.58
N HIS A 97 -11.32 -2.92 -2.41
CA HIS A 97 -10.93 -2.22 -1.21
C HIS A 97 -9.56 -2.67 -0.74
N ALA A 98 -8.56 -1.76 -0.81
CA ALA A 98 -7.20 -1.84 -0.23
C ALA A 98 -6.56 -3.25 -0.01
N ASP A 99 -7.07 -4.27 -0.72
CA ASP A 99 -6.68 -5.68 -0.57
C ASP A 99 -5.41 -6.03 -1.35
N LEU A 100 -4.37 -5.20 -1.18
CA LEU A 100 -3.05 -5.45 -1.75
C LEU A 100 -2.19 -6.27 -0.80
N GLN A 101 -1.54 -7.30 -1.32
CA GLN A 101 -0.48 -8.00 -0.59
C GLN A 101 0.88 -7.49 -1.04
N TYR A 102 1.73 -7.14 -0.10
CA TYR A 102 3.12 -6.79 -0.35
C TYR A 102 4.04 -7.99 -0.13
N ARG A 103 4.96 -8.20 -1.07
CA ARG A 103 6.05 -9.18 -0.95
C ARG A 103 7.38 -8.49 -1.17
N ILE A 104 8.39 -8.86 -0.39
CA ILE A 104 9.76 -8.41 -0.59
C ILE A 104 10.62 -9.65 -0.82
N ASN A 105 11.23 -9.72 -2.01
CA ASN A 105 12.03 -10.87 -2.43
C ASN A 105 11.27 -12.21 -2.31
N GLY A 106 9.97 -12.22 -2.68
CA GLY A 106 9.09 -13.38 -2.64
C GLY A 106 8.48 -13.70 -1.27
N VAL A 107 8.90 -13.03 -0.18
CA VAL A 107 8.36 -13.25 1.16
C VAL A 107 7.23 -12.28 1.46
N ILE A 108 6.11 -12.80 1.98
CA ILE A 108 4.98 -11.99 2.40
C ILE A 108 5.42 -11.05 3.52
N ILE A 109 5.12 -9.76 3.35
CA ILE A 109 5.16 -8.81 4.46
C ILE A 109 3.73 -8.63 4.92
N PRO A 110 3.41 -9.01 6.16
CA PRO A 110 2.06 -8.85 6.69
C PRO A 110 1.57 -7.41 6.58
N GLU A 111 0.28 -7.19 6.51
CA GLU A 111 -0.31 -5.86 6.37
C GLU A 111 0.01 -4.95 7.54
N SER A 112 0.09 -3.68 7.25
CA SER A 112 0.32 -2.63 8.23
C SER A 112 -1.01 -1.94 8.54
N ILE A 113 -1.28 -1.68 9.81
CA ILE A 113 -2.40 -0.83 10.25
C ILE A 113 -2.07 0.65 10.18
N ASN A 114 -1.31 1.10 9.22
CA ASN A 114 -1.09 2.52 8.98
C ASN A 114 -2.15 3.06 8.02
N PHE A 115 -2.68 4.23 8.33
CA PHE A 115 -3.71 4.87 7.52
C PHE A 115 -3.12 5.98 6.63
N PHE A 116 -2.20 6.77 7.15
CA PHE A 116 -1.64 7.94 6.46
C PHE A 116 -0.20 7.74 6.00
N GLY A 117 0.57 7.02 6.80
CA GLY A 117 1.99 6.85 6.60
C GLY A 117 2.32 5.78 5.57
N GLN A 118 3.27 6.09 4.71
CA GLN A 118 3.81 5.10 3.79
C GLN A 118 4.96 4.37 4.44
N THR A 119 4.87 3.04 4.49
CA THR A 119 5.91 2.20 5.10
C THR A 119 7.11 1.98 4.19
N LEU A 120 6.88 1.87 2.89
CA LEU A 120 7.90 1.49 1.91
C LEU A 120 8.54 2.72 1.25
N ASP A 121 9.83 2.63 0.97
CA ASP A 121 10.62 3.66 0.30
C ASP A 121 11.13 3.12 -1.04
N PRO A 122 10.80 3.72 -2.20
CA PRO A 122 11.27 3.26 -3.50
C PRO A 122 12.79 3.21 -3.65
N ARG A 123 13.57 3.88 -2.80
CA ARG A 123 15.04 3.88 -2.86
C ARG A 123 15.66 2.50 -2.71
N PHE A 124 15.03 1.58 -1.97
CA PHE A 124 15.58 0.24 -1.84
C PHE A 124 15.10 -0.75 -2.91
N PHE A 125 14.22 -0.34 -3.83
CA PHE A 125 13.72 -1.20 -4.89
C PHE A 125 14.72 -1.28 -6.04
N SER A 126 14.96 -2.49 -6.58
CA SER A 126 15.48 -2.67 -7.93
C SER A 126 14.35 -2.60 -8.95
N ASP A 127 13.22 -3.18 -8.59
CA ASP A 127 11.97 -3.16 -9.33
C ASP A 127 10.79 -3.53 -8.43
N ALA A 128 9.59 -3.18 -8.83
CA ALA A 128 8.34 -3.58 -8.22
C ALA A 128 7.34 -4.00 -9.32
N ASN A 129 6.64 -5.11 -9.09
CA ASN A 129 5.66 -5.65 -10.03
C ASN A 129 4.28 -5.62 -9.37
N LEU A 130 3.30 -4.98 -9.99
CA LEU A 130 1.91 -5.12 -9.61
C LEU A 130 1.29 -6.25 -10.43
N LEU A 131 0.97 -7.36 -9.75
CA LEU A 131 0.32 -8.52 -10.32
C LEU A 131 -1.17 -8.47 -10.00
N THR A 132 -2.02 -8.58 -11.02
CA THR A 132 -3.48 -8.57 -10.90
C THR A 132 -4.10 -9.72 -11.71
N GLY A 133 -5.40 -9.96 -11.54
CA GLY A 133 -6.10 -10.98 -12.32
C GLY A 133 -6.20 -12.34 -11.65
N ALA A 134 -6.30 -13.40 -12.44
CA ALA A 134 -6.37 -14.78 -11.95
C ALA A 134 -4.97 -15.30 -11.59
N LEU A 135 -4.47 -14.88 -10.45
CA LEU A 135 -3.11 -15.21 -9.97
C LEU A 135 -2.93 -16.72 -9.71
N PRO A 136 -1.72 -17.27 -9.93
CA PRO A 136 -1.36 -18.65 -9.59
C PRO A 136 -1.59 -19.02 -8.11
N ALA A 137 -1.54 -20.32 -7.77
CA ALA A 137 -1.94 -20.83 -6.46
C ALA A 137 -0.99 -20.44 -5.30
N GLU A 138 0.25 -20.06 -5.59
CA GLU A 138 1.20 -19.51 -4.61
C GLU A 138 0.77 -18.15 -4.02
N TYR A 139 -0.08 -17.41 -4.72
CA TYR A 139 -0.61 -16.14 -4.25
C TYR A 139 -1.95 -16.36 -3.53
N GLY A 140 -2.09 -15.82 -2.32
CA GLY A 140 -3.28 -16.02 -1.50
C GLY A 140 -3.59 -14.81 -0.62
N TYR A 141 -4.73 -14.86 0.04
CA TYR A 141 -5.23 -13.93 1.05
C TYR A 141 -5.68 -12.56 0.55
N ARG A 142 -5.29 -12.12 -0.68
CA ARG A 142 -5.69 -10.82 -1.23
C ARG A 142 -6.11 -10.95 -2.69
N THR A 143 -7.09 -10.16 -3.08
CA THR A 143 -7.76 -10.24 -4.37
C THR A 143 -7.49 -9.06 -5.29
N ALA A 144 -7.22 -7.88 -4.73
CA ALA A 144 -6.95 -6.68 -5.50
C ALA A 144 -5.64 -6.81 -6.30
N GLY A 145 -4.61 -7.38 -5.70
CA GLY A 145 -3.34 -7.63 -6.36
C GLY A 145 -2.19 -7.94 -5.41
N ILE A 146 -1.06 -8.27 -6.01
CA ILE A 146 0.21 -8.50 -5.32
C ILE A 146 1.20 -7.44 -5.78
N VAL A 147 1.81 -6.75 -4.85
CA VAL A 147 2.96 -5.87 -5.09
C VAL A 147 4.22 -6.66 -4.73
N ASP A 148 4.88 -7.21 -5.73
CA ASP A 148 6.13 -7.97 -5.55
C ASP A 148 7.33 -7.08 -5.78
N ILE A 149 8.11 -6.86 -4.72
CA ILE A 149 9.24 -5.94 -4.65
C ILE A 149 10.53 -6.73 -4.64
N HIS A 150 11.41 -6.44 -5.59
CA HIS A 150 12.79 -6.90 -5.56
C HIS A 150 13.69 -5.81 -5.01
N THR A 151 14.56 -6.17 -4.06
CA THR A 151 15.44 -5.19 -3.42
C THR A 151 16.74 -4.99 -4.19
N LYS A 152 17.27 -3.79 -4.13
CA LYS A 152 18.69 -3.54 -4.42
C LYS A 152 19.57 -4.37 -3.48
N SER A 153 20.77 -4.68 -3.92
CA SER A 153 21.80 -5.33 -3.11
C SER A 153 23.15 -4.67 -3.37
N GLY A 154 24.06 -4.71 -2.41
CA GLY A 154 25.36 -4.09 -2.56
C GLY A 154 26.25 -4.78 -3.61
N ALA A 155 26.03 -6.07 -3.86
CA ALA A 155 26.71 -6.80 -4.91
C ALA A 155 26.34 -6.32 -6.32
N LEU A 156 25.08 -5.89 -6.53
CA LEU A 156 24.57 -5.43 -7.82
C LEU A 156 24.51 -3.90 -7.91
N ASN A 157 24.43 -3.21 -6.77
CA ASN A 157 24.34 -1.76 -6.65
C ASN A 157 25.41 -1.22 -5.69
N PRO A 158 26.72 -1.38 -6.01
CA PRO A 158 27.80 -0.93 -5.13
C PRO A 158 27.92 0.60 -5.14
N GLY A 159 28.37 1.15 -4.01
CA GLY A 159 28.48 2.58 -3.80
C GLY A 159 27.29 3.14 -3.02
N GLY A 160 27.10 4.43 -3.09
CA GLY A 160 26.02 5.07 -2.37
C GLY A 160 25.69 6.44 -2.88
N SER A 161 24.66 7.04 -2.29
CA SER A 161 24.30 8.44 -2.52
C SER A 161 23.77 9.09 -1.23
N ILE A 162 23.97 10.39 -1.15
CA ILE A 162 23.28 11.27 -0.21
C ILE A 162 22.44 12.27 -1.02
N SER A 163 21.24 12.55 -0.54
CA SER A 163 20.30 13.43 -1.22
C SER A 163 19.61 14.37 -0.25
N LEU A 164 19.27 15.54 -0.71
CA LEU A 164 18.45 16.53 0.02
C LEU A 164 17.39 17.05 -0.93
N LEU A 165 16.11 16.86 -0.57
CA LEU A 165 14.96 17.50 -1.22
C LEU A 165 14.46 18.62 -0.33
N GLY A 166 14.09 19.75 -0.93
CA GLY A 166 13.41 20.85 -0.27
C GLY A 166 12.44 21.55 -1.21
N GLY A 167 11.47 22.30 -0.66
CA GLY A 167 10.52 23.01 -1.50
C GLY A 167 9.27 23.51 -0.80
N SER A 168 8.17 23.55 -1.53
CA SER A 168 6.85 23.97 -1.05
C SER A 168 6.44 23.23 0.22
N TYR A 169 5.54 23.82 1.00
CA TYR A 169 5.01 23.27 2.25
C TYR A 169 6.11 22.94 3.28
N ASN A 170 7.12 23.80 3.37
CA ASN A 170 8.26 23.63 4.28
C ASN A 170 8.97 22.27 4.16
N THR A 171 8.87 21.63 2.98
CA THR A 171 9.42 20.29 2.78
C THR A 171 10.92 20.26 2.90
N VAL A 172 11.44 19.36 3.75
CA VAL A 172 12.85 19.00 3.89
C VAL A 172 12.96 17.50 4.01
N ASN A 173 13.68 16.85 3.08
CA ASN A 173 13.85 15.40 3.04
C ASN A 173 15.32 15.03 2.75
N PRO A 174 16.20 14.97 3.78
CA PRO A 174 17.48 14.31 3.68
C PRO A 174 17.34 12.79 3.59
N SER A 175 18.14 12.17 2.73
CA SER A 175 18.14 10.73 2.54
C SER A 175 19.52 10.21 2.14
N PHE A 176 19.72 8.91 2.34
CA PHE A 176 20.92 8.22 1.90
C PHE A 176 20.64 6.79 1.45
N GLU A 177 21.51 6.26 0.63
CA GLU A 177 21.61 4.85 0.32
C GLU A 177 23.09 4.44 0.25
N TYR A 178 23.39 3.21 0.62
CA TYR A 178 24.76 2.66 0.58
C TYR A 178 24.75 1.16 0.46
N GLY A 179 25.49 0.63 -0.51
CA GLY A 179 25.63 -0.80 -0.76
C GLY A 179 27.08 -1.22 -1.07
N GLY A 180 27.38 -2.47 -0.78
CA GLY A 180 28.69 -3.03 -1.06
C GLY A 180 28.81 -4.50 -0.66
N THR A 181 30.02 -5.04 -0.84
CA THR A 181 30.33 -6.42 -0.46
C THR A 181 31.60 -6.47 0.42
N SER A 182 31.63 -7.42 1.33
CA SER A 182 32.82 -7.71 2.13
C SER A 182 33.01 -9.24 2.27
N GLY A 183 33.92 -9.81 1.52
CA GLY A 183 34.07 -11.27 1.43
C GLY A 183 32.79 -11.90 0.87
N LYS A 184 32.14 -12.74 1.66
CA LYS A 184 30.86 -13.40 1.31
C LYS A 184 29.60 -12.60 1.70
N LEU A 185 29.78 -11.47 2.36
CA LEU A 185 28.69 -10.61 2.81
C LEU A 185 28.37 -9.58 1.72
N ASP A 186 27.09 -9.49 1.36
CA ASP A 186 26.47 -8.48 0.53
C ASP A 186 25.55 -7.64 1.43
N TYR A 187 25.63 -6.33 1.36
CA TYR A 187 24.84 -5.42 2.21
C TYR A 187 24.34 -4.20 1.46
N TYR A 188 23.14 -3.73 1.83
CA TYR A 188 22.54 -2.53 1.30
C TYR A 188 21.67 -1.86 2.36
N PHE A 189 21.77 -0.53 2.50
CA PHE A 189 21.04 0.26 3.48
C PHE A 189 20.47 1.52 2.86
N THR A 190 19.26 1.88 3.28
CA THR A 190 18.67 3.20 2.99
C THR A 190 18.12 3.83 4.26
N GLY A 191 18.04 5.15 4.26
CA GLY A 191 17.38 5.90 5.30
C GLY A 191 16.93 7.27 4.80
N GLN A 192 15.80 7.74 5.31
CA GLN A 192 15.29 9.08 5.04
C GLN A 192 14.57 9.65 6.26
N PHE A 193 14.59 10.96 6.33
CA PHE A 193 13.72 11.75 7.18
C PHE A 193 12.98 12.76 6.32
N MET A 194 11.68 12.93 6.52
CA MET A 194 10.87 13.93 5.82
C MET A 194 10.12 14.78 6.83
N HIS A 195 10.19 16.08 6.65
CA HIS A 195 9.36 17.07 7.30
C HIS A 195 8.62 17.88 6.27
N ASN A 196 7.31 18.08 6.44
CA ASN A 196 6.52 19.01 5.63
C ASN A 196 5.25 19.45 6.38
N ASP A 197 4.55 20.45 5.81
CA ASP A 197 3.24 20.91 6.24
C ASP A 197 2.17 20.50 5.20
N LEU A 198 2.28 19.29 4.65
CA LEU A 198 1.35 18.65 3.74
C LEU A 198 1.52 17.12 3.84
N GLY A 199 1.12 16.54 4.95
CA GLY A 199 1.30 15.11 5.20
C GLY A 199 0.07 14.27 4.94
N ILE A 200 -1.10 14.88 5.01
CA ILE A 200 -2.41 14.30 4.80
C ILE A 200 -3.20 15.21 3.88
N GLU A 201 -4.21 14.69 3.19
CA GLU A 201 -5.10 15.49 2.36
C GLU A 201 -5.90 16.47 3.22
N SER A 202 -5.94 17.74 2.80
CA SER A 202 -6.68 18.80 3.48
C SER A 202 -8.20 18.58 3.40
N PRO A 203 -8.96 18.84 4.47
CA PRO A 203 -10.42 18.84 4.42
C PRO A 203 -10.99 20.05 3.67
N THR A 204 -10.16 21.05 3.32
CA THR A 204 -10.56 22.27 2.61
C THR A 204 -9.78 22.43 1.30
N ALA A 205 -10.34 23.27 0.42
CA ALA A 205 -9.69 23.62 -0.85
C ALA A 205 -8.52 24.62 -0.71
N ASP A 206 -8.18 25.03 0.50
CA ASP A 206 -7.14 25.98 0.77
C ASP A 206 -5.76 25.45 0.40
N ARG A 207 -4.89 26.37 -0.04
CA ARG A 207 -3.54 26.01 -0.43
C ARG A 207 -2.65 25.68 0.75
N ASN A 208 -2.90 26.30 1.88
CA ASN A 208 -2.15 26.10 3.12
C ASN A 208 -3.09 25.51 4.16
N PRO A 209 -3.13 24.19 4.31
CA PRO A 209 -3.92 23.54 5.35
C PRO A 209 -3.52 24.01 6.73
N VAL A 210 -4.47 23.98 7.67
CA VAL A 210 -4.22 24.26 9.07
C VAL A 210 -3.96 22.94 9.78
N HIS A 211 -2.91 22.89 10.63
CA HIS A 211 -2.52 21.68 11.36
C HIS A 211 -2.21 20.47 10.46
N ASP A 212 -1.21 20.65 9.58
CA ASP A 212 -0.80 19.57 8.66
C ASP A 212 0.70 19.26 8.75
N THR A 213 1.33 19.60 9.86
CA THR A 213 2.74 19.29 10.07
C THR A 213 2.95 17.78 10.20
N THR A 214 3.87 17.28 9.38
CA THR A 214 4.18 15.86 9.31
C THR A 214 5.67 15.61 9.42
N ASN A 215 6.04 14.58 10.18
CA ASN A 215 7.39 14.06 10.25
C ASN A 215 7.37 12.56 9.98
N GLN A 216 8.19 12.11 9.03
CA GLN A 216 8.31 10.70 8.67
C GLN A 216 9.78 10.26 8.68
N GLU A 217 10.03 9.12 9.29
CA GLU A 217 11.35 8.47 9.35
C GLU A 217 11.22 7.07 8.73
N LYS A 218 12.08 6.75 7.76
CA LYS A 218 12.10 5.43 7.14
C LYS A 218 13.52 4.91 7.05
N GLY A 219 13.68 3.61 7.27
CA GLY A 219 14.95 2.92 7.13
C GLY A 219 14.76 1.50 6.64
N PHE A 220 15.69 1.04 5.82
CA PHE A 220 15.73 -0.33 5.33
C PHE A 220 17.16 -0.86 5.32
N GLY A 221 17.33 -2.13 5.68
CA GLY A 221 18.61 -2.84 5.65
C GLY A 221 18.45 -4.23 5.03
N TYR A 222 19.35 -4.54 4.11
CA TYR A 222 19.49 -5.85 3.47
C TYR A 222 20.89 -6.37 3.75
N LEU A 223 20.97 -7.58 4.29
CA LEU A 223 22.21 -8.32 4.51
C LEU A 223 22.05 -9.72 3.93
N SER A 224 22.98 -10.15 3.08
CA SER A 224 22.98 -11.49 2.50
C SER A 224 24.37 -12.12 2.62
N TYR A 225 24.43 -13.30 3.21
CA TYR A 225 25.68 -14.03 3.40
C TYR A 225 25.67 -15.33 2.57
N LEU A 226 26.62 -15.45 1.64
CA LEU A 226 26.81 -16.64 0.83
C LEU A 226 27.42 -17.75 1.68
N LEU A 227 26.70 -18.84 1.86
CA LEU A 227 27.22 -20.05 2.49
C LEU A 227 28.15 -20.78 1.52
N ASP A 228 27.66 -20.98 0.30
CA ASP A 228 28.36 -21.54 -0.85
C ASP A 228 27.83 -20.91 -2.16
N ASN A 229 28.05 -21.53 -3.32
CA ASN A 229 27.63 -21.03 -4.63
C ASN A 229 26.12 -21.23 -4.88
N ASP A 230 25.46 -22.09 -4.13
CA ASP A 230 24.07 -22.52 -4.33
C ASP A 230 23.16 -22.14 -3.17
N SER A 231 23.69 -21.51 -2.12
CA SER A 231 22.89 -21.16 -0.94
C SER A 231 23.34 -19.88 -0.23
N ARG A 232 22.37 -19.20 0.37
CA ARG A 232 22.58 -17.99 1.18
C ARG A 232 21.57 -17.85 2.31
N ILE A 233 21.96 -17.07 3.32
CA ILE A 233 21.05 -16.55 4.34
C ILE A 233 20.91 -15.05 4.11
N THR A 234 19.66 -14.55 4.14
CA THR A 234 19.34 -13.13 3.96
C THR A 234 18.57 -12.62 5.16
N LEU A 235 18.98 -11.48 5.69
CA LEU A 235 18.24 -10.71 6.69
C LEU A 235 17.80 -9.38 6.06
N MET A 236 16.50 -9.10 6.10
CA MET A 236 15.91 -7.81 5.73
C MET A 236 15.25 -7.20 6.95
N LEU A 237 15.47 -5.92 7.18
CA LEU A 237 14.87 -5.16 8.28
C LEU A 237 14.34 -3.86 7.74
N GLY A 238 13.11 -3.51 8.09
CA GLY A 238 12.50 -2.25 7.71
C GLY A 238 11.84 -1.56 8.91
N SER A 239 11.82 -0.24 8.88
CA SER A 239 11.22 0.60 9.90
C SER A 239 10.64 1.86 9.28
N ALA A 240 9.41 2.20 9.67
CA ALA A 240 8.77 3.48 9.39
C ALA A 240 8.14 4.02 10.67
N ILE A 241 8.38 5.30 10.95
CA ILE A 241 7.77 6.04 12.08
C ILE A 241 7.25 7.35 11.52
N ASN A 242 5.92 7.54 11.60
CA ASN A 242 5.25 8.70 11.04
C ASN A 242 4.49 9.42 12.17
N LYS A 243 4.52 10.75 12.15
CA LYS A 243 3.78 11.61 13.06
C LYS A 243 3.09 12.68 12.25
N PHE A 244 1.79 12.79 12.43
CA PHE A 244 0.91 13.70 11.72
C PHE A 244 0.18 14.61 12.72
N GLN A 245 0.06 15.88 12.39
CA GLN A 245 -1.08 16.67 12.79
C GLN A 245 -2.22 16.36 11.80
N LEU A 246 -3.46 16.37 12.25
CA LEU A 246 -4.61 16.21 11.36
C LEU A 246 -5.08 17.58 10.90
N PRO A 247 -5.21 17.79 9.58
CA PRO A 247 -5.64 19.08 9.08
C PRO A 247 -7.10 19.39 9.48
N ASN A 248 -7.33 20.62 9.93
CA ASN A 248 -8.62 21.06 10.43
C ASN A 248 -9.49 21.71 9.37
N ASN A 249 -10.80 21.59 9.53
CA ASN A 249 -11.77 22.48 8.88
C ASN A 249 -11.95 23.72 9.77
N PRO A 250 -11.48 24.92 9.38
CA PRO A 250 -11.50 26.10 10.24
C PRO A 250 -12.90 26.73 10.46
N ASP A 251 -13.89 26.30 9.66
CA ASP A 251 -15.24 26.89 9.64
C ASP A 251 -16.30 25.99 10.28
N GLN A 252 -15.91 25.04 11.14
CA GLN A 252 -16.88 24.18 11.84
C GLN A 252 -17.74 24.99 12.83
N THR A 253 -19.00 24.61 12.92
CA THR A 253 -19.92 25.18 13.92
C THR A 253 -20.03 24.23 15.10
N PRO A 254 -19.87 24.72 16.36
CA PRO A 254 -20.07 23.90 17.53
C PRO A 254 -21.47 23.31 17.59
N GLY A 255 -21.56 21.99 17.78
CA GLY A 255 -22.81 21.25 17.83
C GLY A 255 -23.24 20.87 19.26
N PHE A 256 -22.27 20.78 20.20
CA PHE A 256 -22.51 20.23 21.53
C PHE A 256 -22.06 21.21 22.61
N PRO A 257 -23.00 21.80 23.40
CA PRO A 257 -22.65 22.72 24.48
C PRO A 257 -21.93 21.98 25.62
N LEU A 258 -20.94 22.62 26.19
CA LEU A 258 -20.21 22.10 27.36
C LEU A 258 -20.38 23.06 28.55
N ASP A 259 -20.84 22.54 29.70
CA ASP A 259 -21.06 23.33 30.93
C ASP A 259 -19.78 24.02 31.37
N GLY A 260 -19.84 25.34 31.53
CA GLY A 260 -18.70 26.17 31.93
C GLY A 260 -17.88 26.75 30.75
N VAL A 261 -18.19 26.39 29.52
CA VAL A 261 -17.63 27.01 28.31
C VAL A 261 -18.75 27.89 27.70
N SER A 262 -18.81 29.14 28.11
CA SER A 262 -19.92 30.04 27.74
C SER A 262 -19.73 30.80 26.41
N ASP A 263 -18.50 30.83 25.88
CA ASP A 263 -18.15 31.60 24.68
C ASP A 263 -17.29 30.78 23.71
N PHE A 264 -17.95 30.14 22.74
CA PHE A 264 -17.35 29.42 21.63
C PHE A 264 -16.39 30.23 20.72
N PRO A 265 -16.42 31.61 20.69
CA PRO A 265 -15.45 32.37 19.93
C PRO A 265 -13.99 32.17 20.35
N ASP A 266 -13.73 31.72 21.58
CA ASP A 266 -12.37 31.49 22.10
C ASP A 266 -11.80 30.11 21.71
N LEU A 267 -12.58 29.24 21.08
CA LEU A 267 -12.17 27.90 20.61
C LEU A 267 -12.57 27.71 19.13
N PRO A 268 -11.99 28.43 18.17
CA PRO A 268 -12.28 28.21 16.76
C PRO A 268 -11.75 26.82 16.36
N SER A 269 -12.49 26.13 15.48
CA SER A 269 -12.09 24.81 14.98
C SER A 269 -10.72 24.80 14.29
N SER A 270 -10.24 25.95 13.82
CA SER A 270 -8.89 26.12 13.32
C SER A 270 -7.77 25.89 14.37
N ASN A 271 -8.11 25.86 15.67
CA ASN A 271 -7.15 25.63 16.74
C ASN A 271 -7.14 24.18 17.25
N LEU A 272 -7.93 23.29 16.67
CA LEU A 272 -7.92 21.86 17.02
C LEU A 272 -6.53 21.27 16.80
N ASP A 273 -6.04 20.47 17.77
CA ASP A 273 -4.70 19.86 17.74
C ASP A 273 -4.80 18.33 17.85
N GLU A 274 -5.43 17.74 16.88
CA GLU A 274 -5.52 16.29 16.73
C GLU A 274 -4.23 15.76 16.13
N THR A 275 -3.75 14.65 16.68
CA THR A 275 -2.48 14.06 16.21
C THR A 275 -2.58 12.55 16.03
N GLN A 276 -1.84 12.02 15.05
CA GLN A 276 -1.69 10.59 14.85
C GLN A 276 -0.22 10.20 14.78
N ARG A 277 0.12 9.11 15.43
CA ARG A 277 1.42 8.46 15.33
C ARG A 277 1.26 7.05 14.77
N GLU A 278 2.02 6.74 13.74
CA GLU A 278 2.09 5.42 13.13
C GLU A 278 3.50 4.85 13.23
N VAL A 279 3.59 3.56 13.55
CA VAL A 279 4.86 2.85 13.64
C VAL A 279 4.73 1.52 12.92
N THR A 280 5.68 1.20 12.07
CA THR A 280 5.80 -0.13 11.47
C THR A 280 7.26 -0.57 11.53
N HIS A 281 7.49 -1.76 12.07
CA HIS A 281 8.78 -2.44 12.05
C HIS A 281 8.56 -3.83 11.48
N TYR A 282 9.40 -4.24 10.53
CA TYR A 282 9.34 -5.60 10.00
C TYR A 282 10.72 -6.20 9.82
N GLY A 283 10.78 -7.52 9.86
CA GLY A 283 11.99 -8.28 9.64
C GLY A 283 11.71 -9.60 8.92
N VAL A 284 12.63 -10.00 8.06
CA VAL A 284 12.60 -11.27 7.35
C VAL A 284 13.98 -11.91 7.46
N LEU A 285 14.01 -13.15 7.94
CA LEU A 285 15.18 -14.01 7.90
C LEU A 285 14.89 -15.16 6.94
N ALA A 286 15.58 -15.20 5.81
CA ALA A 286 15.35 -16.19 4.76
C ALA A 286 16.59 -17.04 4.51
N TYR A 287 16.39 -18.34 4.34
CA TYR A 287 17.35 -19.27 3.79
C TYR A 287 16.90 -19.66 2.38
N GLN A 288 17.75 -19.41 1.42
CA GLN A 288 17.54 -19.78 0.02
C GLN A 288 18.62 -20.79 -0.40
N GLY A 289 18.19 -21.80 -1.14
CA GLY A 289 19.12 -22.81 -1.63
C GLY A 289 18.66 -23.53 -2.90
N LYS A 290 19.57 -24.34 -3.43
CA LYS A 290 19.33 -25.25 -4.56
C LYS A 290 19.63 -26.68 -4.15
N VAL A 291 18.89 -27.64 -4.70
CA VAL A 291 19.21 -29.07 -4.61
C VAL A 291 19.34 -29.62 -6.02
N GLY A 292 20.56 -29.92 -6.41
CA GLY A 292 20.89 -30.28 -7.77
C GLY A 292 20.62 -29.12 -8.76
N ALA A 293 20.31 -29.47 -10.00
CA ALA A 293 20.02 -28.48 -11.05
C ALA A 293 18.52 -28.12 -11.13
N ASP A 294 17.66 -28.90 -10.49
CA ASP A 294 16.22 -28.91 -10.79
C ASP A 294 15.35 -28.37 -9.66
N THR A 295 15.90 -28.16 -8.45
CA THR A 295 15.14 -27.69 -7.30
C THR A 295 15.70 -26.39 -6.76
N ASN A 296 14.86 -25.35 -6.71
CA ASN A 296 15.12 -24.11 -5.97
C ASN A 296 14.12 -24.00 -4.83
N TYR A 297 14.56 -23.52 -3.68
CA TYR A 297 13.66 -23.32 -2.54
C TYR A 297 14.08 -22.13 -1.68
N GLN A 298 13.10 -21.58 -0.98
CA GLN A 298 13.29 -20.55 0.03
C GLN A 298 12.42 -20.86 1.25
N VAL A 299 12.99 -20.75 2.44
CA VAL A 299 12.26 -20.81 3.71
C VAL A 299 12.56 -19.52 4.46
N ALA A 300 11.54 -18.86 4.94
CA ALA A 300 11.64 -17.58 5.62
C ALA A 300 10.82 -17.55 6.91
N TYR A 301 11.39 -16.96 7.94
CA TYR A 301 10.67 -16.42 9.07
C TYR A 301 10.47 -14.94 8.85
N PHE A 302 9.25 -14.45 9.05
CA PHE A 302 8.92 -13.04 8.99
C PHE A 302 8.24 -12.59 10.29
N ALA A 303 8.41 -11.33 10.62
CA ALA A 303 7.70 -10.71 11.72
C ALA A 303 7.43 -9.24 11.41
N ARG A 304 6.29 -8.71 11.84
CA ARG A 304 5.94 -7.30 11.77
C ARG A 304 5.23 -6.85 13.03
N TYR A 305 5.61 -5.69 13.50
CA TYR A 305 4.88 -4.91 14.49
C TYR A 305 4.38 -3.63 13.84
N SER A 306 3.09 -3.32 13.98
CA SER A 306 2.51 -2.04 13.60
C SER A 306 1.67 -1.47 14.74
N GLN A 307 1.58 -0.14 14.75
CA GLN A 307 0.83 0.62 15.74
C GLN A 307 0.27 1.88 15.09
N VAL A 308 -0.98 2.18 15.38
CA VAL A 308 -1.62 3.47 15.15
C VAL A 308 -2.08 4.01 16.49
N GLN A 309 -1.73 5.25 16.79
CA GLN A 309 -2.19 5.97 17.96
C GLN A 309 -2.72 7.33 17.53
N TYR A 310 -4.04 7.50 17.63
CA TYR A 310 -4.72 8.76 17.44
C TYR A 310 -4.98 9.41 18.81
N ASN A 311 -4.65 10.69 18.92
CA ASN A 311 -4.90 11.51 20.10
C ASN A 311 -5.86 12.64 19.71
N PRO A 312 -7.07 12.69 20.31
CA PRO A 312 -8.06 13.71 20.03
C PRO A 312 -7.67 15.05 20.66
N ASP A 313 -8.15 16.16 20.10
CA ASP A 313 -8.34 17.39 20.87
C ASP A 313 -9.60 17.23 21.73
N ILE A 314 -9.42 16.82 22.97
CA ILE A 314 -10.56 16.39 23.82
C ILE A 314 -11.65 17.46 23.91
N LEU A 315 -11.28 18.72 24.07
CA LEU A 315 -12.26 19.80 24.22
C LEU A 315 -12.92 20.14 22.90
N GLY A 316 -12.13 20.24 21.86
CA GLY A 316 -12.60 20.53 20.50
C GLY A 316 -13.52 19.44 19.97
N ASP A 317 -13.08 18.19 20.02
CA ASP A 317 -13.88 17.05 19.54
C ASP A 317 -15.20 16.91 20.28
N LEU A 318 -15.23 17.10 21.59
CA LEU A 318 -16.48 17.12 22.35
C LEU A 318 -17.44 18.22 21.89
N ILE A 319 -16.93 19.42 21.64
CA ILE A 319 -17.74 20.58 21.25
C ILE A 319 -18.26 20.46 19.81
N TYR A 320 -17.40 19.98 18.89
CA TYR A 320 -17.71 19.92 17.46
C TYR A 320 -18.39 18.61 17.06
N ASN A 321 -17.93 17.47 17.62
CA ASN A 321 -18.33 16.14 17.20
C ASN A 321 -19.18 15.39 18.23
N GLY A 322 -19.28 15.89 19.48
CA GLY A 322 -19.98 15.22 20.58
C GLY A 322 -19.26 13.98 21.13
N VAL A 323 -18.10 13.65 20.59
CA VAL A 323 -17.30 12.51 20.99
C VAL A 323 -15.81 12.84 20.82
N ALA A 324 -15.00 12.53 21.83
CA ALA A 324 -13.54 12.59 21.77
C ALA A 324 -12.97 11.20 22.07
N SER A 325 -12.43 10.52 21.04
CA SER A 325 -11.94 9.14 21.15
C SER A 325 -10.42 9.06 21.00
N GLY A 326 -9.72 8.69 22.06
CA GLY A 326 -8.34 8.23 21.95
C GLY A 326 -8.32 6.80 21.41
N VAL A 327 -7.66 6.58 20.26
CA VAL A 327 -7.58 5.28 19.61
C VAL A 327 -6.16 4.75 19.66
N TYR A 328 -5.99 3.51 20.10
CA TYR A 328 -4.73 2.80 20.04
C TYR A 328 -4.96 1.41 19.46
N ASN A 329 -4.43 1.21 18.26
CA ASN A 329 -4.43 -0.09 17.61
C ASN A 329 -2.98 -0.56 17.44
N SER A 330 -2.71 -1.83 17.76
CA SER A 330 -1.42 -2.44 17.45
C SER A 330 -1.60 -3.88 17.00
N ASN A 331 -0.67 -4.31 16.18
CA ASN A 331 -0.65 -5.66 15.64
C ASN A 331 0.79 -6.20 15.62
N PHE A 332 0.98 -7.39 16.16
CA PHE A 332 2.19 -8.16 16.01
C PHE A 332 1.87 -9.44 15.25
N ASP A 333 2.31 -9.52 14.01
CA ASP A 333 2.20 -10.70 13.15
C ASP A 333 3.58 -11.32 12.94
N ASN A 334 3.67 -12.64 13.07
CA ASN A 334 4.87 -13.39 12.79
C ASN A 334 4.54 -14.76 12.20
N GLY A 335 5.46 -15.29 11.38
CA GLY A 335 5.17 -16.56 10.72
C GLY A 335 6.34 -17.17 9.97
N LEU A 336 6.03 -18.30 9.40
CA LEU A 336 6.92 -19.08 8.53
C LEU A 336 6.31 -19.20 7.15
N GLN A 337 7.12 -19.02 6.13
CA GLN A 337 6.80 -19.27 4.72
C GLN A 337 7.85 -20.18 4.12
N GLY A 338 7.42 -21.15 3.31
CA GLY A 338 8.32 -22.00 2.54
C GLY A 338 7.78 -22.19 1.13
N ASP A 339 8.61 -21.96 0.12
CA ASP A 339 8.29 -22.10 -1.29
C ASP A 339 9.39 -22.86 -2.01
N ALA A 340 8.99 -23.73 -2.94
CA ALA A 340 9.92 -24.47 -3.76
C ALA A 340 9.41 -24.65 -5.19
N SER A 341 10.33 -24.64 -6.14
CA SER A 341 10.12 -25.05 -7.53
C SER A 341 10.98 -26.27 -7.85
N TYR A 342 10.36 -27.27 -8.48
CA TYR A 342 10.99 -28.50 -8.91
C TYR A 342 10.72 -28.75 -10.39
N ARG A 343 11.76 -28.69 -11.21
CA ARG A 343 11.68 -29.04 -12.62
C ARG A 343 11.65 -30.56 -12.77
N LEU A 344 10.42 -31.10 -12.91
CA LEU A 344 10.21 -32.54 -13.07
C LEU A 344 10.80 -33.05 -14.40
N ASN A 345 10.67 -32.25 -15.46
CA ASN A 345 11.25 -32.47 -16.80
C ASN A 345 11.18 -31.15 -17.60
N ASP A 346 11.52 -31.18 -18.89
CA ASP A 346 11.50 -29.99 -19.75
C ASP A 346 10.12 -29.39 -19.98
N ALA A 347 9.05 -30.14 -19.71
CA ALA A 347 7.68 -29.71 -19.90
C ALA A 347 6.95 -29.33 -18.60
N HIS A 348 7.39 -29.81 -17.44
CA HIS A 348 6.69 -29.67 -16.19
C HIS A 348 7.57 -29.11 -15.10
N THR A 349 7.13 -27.99 -14.48
CA THR A 349 7.71 -27.41 -13.28
C THR A 349 6.67 -27.38 -12.17
N LEU A 350 6.86 -28.22 -11.16
CA LEU A 350 6.04 -28.27 -9.98
C LEU A 350 6.46 -27.15 -9.01
N ARG A 351 5.47 -26.41 -8.48
CA ARG A 351 5.69 -25.45 -7.41
C ARG A 351 4.79 -25.78 -6.24
N TYR A 352 5.31 -25.71 -5.05
CA TYR A 352 4.57 -26.00 -3.82
C TYR A 352 5.13 -25.20 -2.67
N GLY A 353 4.27 -24.89 -1.72
CA GLY A 353 4.66 -24.11 -0.55
C GLY A 353 3.59 -24.04 0.51
N PHE A 354 3.95 -23.37 1.58
CA PHE A 354 3.08 -23.12 2.72
C PHE A 354 3.38 -21.75 3.33
N SER A 355 2.39 -21.22 4.04
CA SER A 355 2.52 -20.08 4.95
C SER A 355 1.75 -20.37 6.22
N ALA A 356 2.31 -19.98 7.37
CA ALA A 356 1.66 -20.10 8.66
C ALA A 356 2.03 -18.88 9.49
N SER A 357 1.05 -18.09 9.91
CA SER A 357 1.26 -16.93 10.78
C SER A 357 0.33 -16.92 11.99
N GLU A 358 0.82 -16.28 13.04
CA GLU A 358 0.08 -15.93 14.25
C GLU A 358 0.11 -14.42 14.40
N GLU A 359 -1.05 -13.85 14.64
CA GLU A 359 -1.30 -12.45 14.79
C GLU A 359 -1.85 -12.16 16.19
N HIS A 360 -1.33 -11.09 16.82
CA HIS A 360 -1.84 -10.57 18.08
C HIS A 360 -2.24 -9.11 17.88
N ALA A 361 -3.55 -8.86 17.81
CA ALA A 361 -4.13 -7.54 17.62
C ALA A 361 -4.65 -6.98 18.95
N ILE A 362 -4.41 -5.70 19.19
CA ILE A 362 -4.96 -4.90 20.28
C ILE A 362 -5.70 -3.73 19.67
N THR A 363 -6.93 -3.48 20.14
CA THR A 363 -7.77 -2.37 19.71
C THR A 363 -8.36 -1.71 20.95
N ASP A 364 -7.82 -0.57 21.33
CA ASP A 364 -8.26 0.20 22.49
C ASP A 364 -8.88 1.52 22.04
N ASN A 365 -10.16 1.72 22.35
CA ASN A 365 -10.91 2.96 22.11
C ASN A 365 -11.40 3.51 23.43
N ASN A 366 -10.85 4.66 23.83
CA ASN A 366 -11.25 5.36 25.04
C ASN A 366 -11.95 6.65 24.64
N SER A 367 -13.27 6.69 24.79
CA SER A 367 -14.11 7.78 24.32
C SER A 367 -14.70 8.57 25.48
N LEU A 368 -14.74 9.88 25.34
CA LEU A 368 -15.60 10.76 26.10
C LEU A 368 -16.81 11.12 25.25
N VAL A 369 -18.02 10.95 25.78
CA VAL A 369 -19.29 11.18 25.10
C VAL A 369 -20.28 11.86 26.05
N PHE A 370 -21.30 12.54 25.53
CA PHE A 370 -22.40 13.04 26.34
C PHE A 370 -23.54 12.02 26.37
N LEU A 371 -24.31 12.04 27.45
CA LEU A 371 -25.59 11.32 27.52
C LEU A 371 -26.64 12.04 26.68
N THR A 372 -27.55 11.29 26.06
CA THR A 372 -28.67 11.80 25.28
C THR A 372 -30.01 11.35 25.84
N ASP A 373 -31.08 12.08 25.53
CA ASP A 373 -32.47 11.64 25.72
C ASP A 373 -32.91 10.68 24.60
N ASP A 374 -34.17 10.21 24.67
CA ASP A 374 -34.76 9.30 23.67
C ASP A 374 -34.85 9.92 22.28
N ASP A 375 -34.78 11.23 22.14
CA ASP A 375 -34.78 11.98 20.87
C ASP A 375 -33.36 12.27 20.35
N GLY A 376 -32.31 11.81 21.07
CA GLY A 376 -30.92 12.00 20.73
C GLY A 376 -30.33 13.36 21.09
N ASN A 377 -31.06 14.19 21.86
CA ASN A 377 -30.54 15.47 22.31
C ASN A 377 -29.65 15.31 23.53
N GLN A 378 -28.54 16.05 23.55
CA GLN A 378 -27.59 16.04 24.69
C GLN A 378 -28.29 16.43 26.00
N LEU A 379 -28.13 15.58 27.02
CA LEU A 379 -28.61 15.88 28.38
C LEU A 379 -27.65 16.84 29.11
N PRO A 380 -28.18 17.67 30.05
CA PRO A 380 -27.30 18.48 30.90
C PRO A 380 -26.35 17.62 31.72
N GLY A 381 -25.09 18.06 31.79
CA GLY A 381 -24.03 17.38 32.53
C GLY A 381 -22.72 17.31 31.74
N GLY A 382 -21.65 16.87 32.41
CA GLY A 382 -20.36 16.67 31.76
C GLY A 382 -20.30 15.35 30.96
N PRO A 383 -19.27 15.19 30.12
CA PRO A 383 -19.08 13.94 29.37
C PRO A 383 -18.78 12.75 30.29
N ILE A 384 -19.18 11.57 29.87
CA ILE A 384 -18.86 10.30 30.52
C ILE A 384 -17.77 9.58 29.73
N GLN A 385 -16.99 8.76 30.41
CA GLN A 385 -15.96 7.95 29.77
C GLN A 385 -16.46 6.55 29.46
N ILE A 386 -16.21 6.10 28.23
CA ILE A 386 -16.44 4.74 27.77
C ILE A 386 -15.09 4.16 27.33
N ALA A 387 -14.78 2.95 27.81
CA ALA A 387 -13.60 2.21 27.39
C ALA A 387 -14.04 0.91 26.66
N ASP A 388 -13.78 0.84 25.38
CA ASP A 388 -14.02 -0.35 24.54
C ASP A 388 -12.67 -0.91 24.10
N ASN A 389 -12.05 -1.69 24.99
CA ASN A 389 -10.70 -2.20 24.85
C ASN A 389 -10.69 -3.70 24.62
N ASN A 390 -10.10 -4.12 23.51
CA ASN A 390 -10.13 -5.51 23.06
C ASN A 390 -8.75 -5.99 22.62
N ALA A 391 -8.51 -7.30 22.76
CA ALA A 391 -7.34 -7.98 22.21
C ALA A 391 -7.75 -9.33 21.61
N LYS A 392 -7.15 -9.69 20.48
CA LYS A 392 -7.46 -10.93 19.77
C LYS A 392 -6.23 -11.56 19.18
N ASN A 393 -6.12 -12.88 19.33
CA ASN A 393 -5.16 -13.68 18.58
C ASN A 393 -5.84 -14.27 17.34
N GLY A 394 -5.14 -14.23 16.22
CA GLY A 394 -5.52 -14.82 14.96
C GLY A 394 -4.46 -15.78 14.45
N ASN A 395 -4.85 -16.78 13.67
CA ASN A 395 -3.94 -17.66 12.96
C ASN A 395 -4.38 -17.76 11.51
N LEU A 396 -3.43 -17.70 10.60
CA LEU A 396 -3.65 -17.82 9.17
C LEU A 396 -2.72 -18.91 8.62
N LEU A 397 -3.31 -19.93 8.01
CA LEU A 397 -2.60 -21.07 7.43
C LEU A 397 -2.94 -21.19 5.96
N GLY A 398 -1.93 -21.40 5.12
CA GLY A 398 -2.10 -21.65 3.69
C GLY A 398 -1.12 -22.69 3.18
N ALA A 399 -1.54 -23.49 2.23
CA ALA A 399 -0.66 -24.40 1.50
C ALA A 399 -1.13 -24.50 0.05
N TYR A 400 -0.19 -24.68 -0.86
CA TYR A 400 -0.49 -24.79 -2.29
C TYR A 400 0.39 -25.81 -2.98
N ILE A 401 -0.14 -26.30 -4.11
CA ILE A 401 0.62 -27.04 -5.10
C ILE A 401 0.10 -26.68 -6.50
N GLN A 402 1.01 -26.51 -7.45
CA GLN A 402 0.68 -26.20 -8.84
C GLN A 402 1.71 -26.79 -9.78
N ASP A 403 1.32 -26.97 -11.04
CA ASP A 403 2.18 -27.38 -12.14
C ASP A 403 2.14 -26.33 -13.26
N GLU A 404 3.28 -25.86 -13.67
CA GLU A 404 3.46 -25.09 -14.89
C GLU A 404 3.86 -26.04 -16.01
N TRP A 405 2.91 -26.30 -16.90
CA TRP A 405 3.04 -27.22 -18.01
C TRP A 405 3.32 -26.48 -19.33
N LEU A 406 4.52 -26.58 -19.80
CA LEU A 406 4.94 -26.12 -21.13
C LEU A 406 4.53 -27.18 -22.18
N ILE A 407 3.30 -27.07 -22.68
CA ILE A 407 2.77 -28.02 -23.70
C ILE A 407 3.64 -27.99 -24.97
N ASN A 408 4.03 -26.79 -25.39
CA ASN A 408 4.97 -26.52 -26.47
C ASN A 408 5.43 -25.05 -26.39
N LYS A 409 6.25 -24.58 -27.35
CA LYS A 409 6.78 -23.19 -27.35
C LYS A 409 5.71 -22.11 -27.39
N ALA A 410 4.49 -22.43 -27.83
CA ALA A 410 3.39 -21.46 -27.94
C ALA A 410 2.40 -21.54 -26.76
N TRP A 411 2.30 -22.66 -26.06
CA TRP A 411 1.28 -22.88 -25.05
C TRP A 411 1.91 -23.25 -23.71
N THR A 412 1.60 -22.48 -22.70
CA THR A 412 1.90 -22.78 -21.28
C THR A 412 0.60 -22.78 -20.50
N VAL A 413 0.41 -23.77 -19.66
CA VAL A 413 -0.75 -23.87 -18.73
C VAL A 413 -0.22 -23.98 -17.30
N ASN A 414 -0.67 -23.11 -16.44
CA ASN A 414 -0.44 -23.21 -15.01
C ASN A 414 -1.74 -23.63 -14.32
N TYR A 415 -1.73 -24.72 -13.57
CA TYR A 415 -2.90 -25.16 -12.82
C TYR A 415 -2.52 -25.67 -11.45
N GLY A 416 -3.35 -25.38 -10.48
CA GLY A 416 -3.05 -25.74 -9.11
C GLY A 416 -4.23 -25.59 -8.16
N VAL A 417 -3.96 -25.85 -6.90
CA VAL A 417 -4.90 -25.73 -5.81
C VAL A 417 -4.23 -25.15 -4.59
N ARG A 418 -4.94 -24.27 -3.90
CA ARG A 418 -4.56 -23.70 -2.62
C ARG A 418 -5.60 -24.04 -1.57
N ALA A 419 -5.18 -24.34 -0.35
CA ALA A 419 -6.03 -24.51 0.82
C ALA A 419 -5.65 -23.46 1.86
N ASP A 420 -6.64 -22.68 2.30
CA ASP A 420 -6.48 -21.64 3.31
C ASP A 420 -7.37 -21.90 4.50
N ARG A 421 -6.89 -21.52 5.69
CA ARG A 421 -7.66 -21.56 6.94
C ARG A 421 -7.33 -20.35 7.79
N MET A 422 -8.39 -19.69 8.27
CA MET A 422 -8.35 -18.62 9.25
C MET A 422 -8.98 -19.09 10.56
N SER A 423 -8.38 -18.71 11.68
CA SER A 423 -8.93 -18.89 13.02
C SER A 423 -8.63 -17.62 13.84
N ALA A 424 -9.61 -16.76 13.97
CA ALA A 424 -9.55 -15.52 14.76
C ALA A 424 -10.89 -15.32 15.49
N TYR A 425 -11.60 -14.20 15.24
CA TYR A 425 -12.99 -13.98 15.70
C TYR A 425 -14.02 -14.87 14.95
N VAL A 426 -13.69 -15.28 13.73
CA VAL A 426 -14.41 -16.35 13.00
C VAL A 426 -13.45 -17.48 12.64
N GLN A 427 -13.98 -18.68 12.50
CA GLN A 427 -13.23 -19.82 11.98
C GLN A 427 -13.74 -20.15 10.58
N ASN A 428 -12.86 -20.06 9.61
CA ASN A 428 -13.23 -20.27 8.21
C ASN A 428 -12.07 -20.82 7.38
N GLY A 429 -12.37 -21.32 6.19
CA GLY A 429 -11.36 -21.83 5.28
C GLY A 429 -11.95 -22.15 3.91
N GLN A 430 -11.06 -22.31 2.93
CA GLN A 430 -11.45 -22.61 1.57
C GLN A 430 -10.40 -23.44 0.85
N ILE A 431 -10.87 -24.26 -0.10
CA ILE A 431 -10.04 -24.87 -1.15
C ILE A 431 -10.28 -24.08 -2.43
N SER A 432 -9.20 -23.60 -3.03
CA SER A 432 -9.19 -22.61 -4.11
C SER A 432 -8.46 -23.17 -5.34
N PRO A 433 -9.19 -23.79 -6.30
CA PRO A 433 -8.60 -24.20 -7.58
C PRO A 433 -8.27 -22.97 -8.44
N ARG A 434 -7.22 -23.07 -9.25
CA ARG A 434 -6.74 -22.03 -10.15
C ARG A 434 -6.22 -22.62 -11.44
N ILE A 435 -6.42 -21.89 -12.53
CA ILE A 435 -5.88 -22.22 -13.83
C ILE A 435 -5.57 -20.94 -14.61
N GLY A 436 -4.37 -20.88 -15.18
CA GLY A 436 -3.93 -19.83 -16.10
C GLY A 436 -3.39 -20.45 -17.38
N VAL A 437 -3.66 -19.82 -18.50
CA VAL A 437 -3.20 -20.24 -19.82
C VAL A 437 -2.51 -19.07 -20.50
N VAL A 438 -1.33 -19.31 -21.04
CA VAL A 438 -0.60 -18.36 -21.88
C VAL A 438 -0.43 -18.94 -23.27
N TYR A 439 -0.80 -18.15 -24.29
CA TYR A 439 -0.66 -18.50 -25.69
C TYR A 439 0.17 -17.47 -26.44
N LYS A 440 1.30 -17.90 -27.00
CA LYS A 440 2.25 -17.09 -27.77
C LYS A 440 2.25 -17.56 -29.24
N PRO A 441 1.27 -17.10 -30.06
CA PRO A 441 1.22 -17.49 -31.49
C PRO A 441 2.43 -16.98 -32.26
N THR A 442 3.00 -15.87 -31.84
CA THR A 442 4.23 -15.28 -32.40
C THR A 442 5.13 -14.81 -31.27
N PRO A 443 6.41 -14.50 -31.52
CA PRO A 443 7.30 -13.91 -30.48
C PRO A 443 6.82 -12.54 -29.97
N ASP A 444 5.97 -11.86 -30.73
CA ASP A 444 5.52 -10.49 -30.43
C ASP A 444 4.10 -10.43 -29.85
N THR A 445 3.36 -11.54 -29.84
CA THR A 445 1.99 -11.59 -29.34
C THR A 445 1.89 -12.57 -28.18
N THR A 446 1.37 -12.13 -27.05
CA THR A 446 1.08 -12.98 -25.89
C THR A 446 -0.37 -12.80 -25.48
N TRP A 447 -1.14 -13.87 -25.49
CA TRP A 447 -2.47 -13.96 -24.89
C TRP A 447 -2.36 -14.65 -23.54
N HIS A 448 -3.16 -14.21 -22.58
CA HIS A 448 -3.39 -14.95 -21.35
C HIS A 448 -4.89 -15.02 -21.04
N ALA A 449 -5.28 -16.07 -20.35
CA ALA A 449 -6.61 -16.23 -19.79
C ALA A 449 -6.50 -16.99 -18.47
N GLY A 450 -7.32 -16.64 -17.49
CA GLY A 450 -7.26 -17.26 -16.19
C GLY A 450 -8.60 -17.38 -15.47
N TYR A 451 -8.63 -18.33 -14.54
CA TYR A 451 -9.66 -18.47 -13.52
C TYR A 451 -8.99 -18.74 -12.17
N ALA A 452 -9.40 -17.97 -11.18
CA ALA A 452 -8.96 -18.16 -9.79
C ALA A 452 -10.15 -18.13 -8.84
N ARG A 453 -10.13 -19.00 -7.84
CA ARG A 453 -10.96 -18.86 -6.65
C ARG A 453 -10.13 -18.25 -5.54
N TYR A 454 -10.64 -17.20 -4.87
CA TYR A 454 -9.92 -16.48 -3.82
C TYR A 454 -10.61 -16.62 -2.46
N PHE A 455 -9.81 -16.48 -1.43
CA PHE A 455 -10.21 -16.42 -0.03
C PHE A 455 -9.45 -15.28 0.63
N THR A 456 -10.18 -14.22 1.03
CA THR A 456 -9.60 -13.01 1.63
C THR A 456 -10.11 -12.87 3.06
N PRO A 457 -9.26 -13.13 4.06
CA PRO A 457 -9.60 -12.84 5.44
C PRO A 457 -9.62 -11.32 5.67
N PRO A 458 -10.57 -10.79 6.45
CA PRO A 458 -10.51 -9.40 6.89
C PRO A 458 -9.34 -9.19 7.86
N ALA A 459 -8.83 -7.97 7.91
CA ALA A 459 -7.75 -7.59 8.81
C ALA A 459 -8.19 -7.72 10.28
N THR A 460 -7.54 -8.57 11.06
CA THR A 460 -7.93 -8.90 12.44
C THR A 460 -7.88 -7.67 13.34
N GLU A 461 -6.94 -6.76 13.11
CA GLU A 461 -6.74 -5.52 13.88
C GLU A 461 -7.86 -4.49 13.67
N LEU A 462 -8.64 -4.61 12.61
CA LEU A 462 -9.78 -3.73 12.34
C LEU A 462 -11.11 -4.35 12.82
N VAL A 463 -11.16 -5.66 13.01
CA VAL A 463 -12.36 -6.38 13.45
C VAL A 463 -12.41 -6.47 14.98
N ALA A 464 -12.34 -5.34 15.66
CA ALA A 464 -12.66 -5.32 17.09
C ALA A 464 -14.16 -5.59 17.27
N SER A 465 -14.51 -6.42 18.22
CA SER A 465 -15.90 -6.50 18.68
C SER A 465 -16.26 -5.16 19.30
N LYS A 466 -17.20 -4.42 18.68
CA LYS A 466 -17.76 -3.21 19.27
C LYS A 466 -18.82 -3.62 20.29
N ASP A 467 -18.65 -3.19 21.52
CA ASP A 467 -19.73 -3.30 22.50
C ASP A 467 -20.66 -2.10 22.36
N LEU A 468 -21.58 -2.19 21.37
CA LEU A 468 -22.53 -1.13 21.03
C LEU A 468 -23.41 -0.74 22.23
N ALA A 469 -23.63 -1.65 23.17
CA ALA A 469 -24.41 -1.38 24.36
C ALA A 469 -23.77 -0.31 25.26
N LEU A 470 -22.44 -0.17 25.22
CA LEU A 470 -21.75 0.90 25.97
C LEU A 470 -22.08 2.30 25.46
N PHE A 471 -22.41 2.43 24.18
CA PHE A 471 -22.64 3.72 23.51
C PHE A 471 -24.14 4.06 23.40
N GLN A 472 -25.06 3.19 23.85
CA GLN A 472 -26.48 3.50 23.87
C GLN A 472 -26.75 4.76 24.72
N ASP A 473 -27.74 5.57 24.30
CA ASP A 473 -28.13 6.82 24.94
C ASP A 473 -26.98 7.83 25.09
N THR A 474 -26.07 7.83 24.11
CA THR A 474 -24.95 8.78 24.04
C THR A 474 -24.86 9.46 22.68
N THR A 475 -24.09 10.55 22.60
CA THR A 475 -23.83 11.29 21.34
C THR A 475 -23.06 10.45 20.28
N ASN A 476 -22.54 9.29 20.63
CA ASN A 476 -21.91 8.35 19.68
C ASN A 476 -22.68 7.02 19.57
N ALA A 477 -23.99 7.03 19.85
CA ALA A 477 -24.83 5.85 19.68
C ALA A 477 -24.99 5.51 18.19
N ALA A 478 -24.91 4.21 17.87
CA ALA A 478 -25.28 3.74 16.54
C ALA A 478 -26.79 3.81 16.35
N GLU A 479 -27.25 4.20 15.16
CA GLU A 479 -28.67 4.19 14.81
C GLU A 479 -29.22 2.75 14.76
N VAL A 480 -28.42 1.82 14.24
CA VAL A 480 -28.73 0.39 14.14
C VAL A 480 -27.83 -0.39 15.05
N ASN A 481 -28.41 -1.20 15.94
CA ASN A 481 -27.67 -2.01 16.92
C ASN A 481 -27.40 -3.45 16.47
N GLU A 482 -27.25 -3.68 15.16
CA GLU A 482 -26.90 -4.99 14.60
C GLU A 482 -25.40 -5.05 14.32
N ALA A 483 -24.74 -6.09 14.87
CA ALA A 483 -23.28 -6.27 14.83
C ALA A 483 -22.93 -7.70 14.40
N ASP A 484 -23.45 -8.16 13.28
CA ASP A 484 -23.08 -9.47 12.76
C ASP A 484 -21.59 -9.54 12.45
N PRO A 485 -20.95 -10.68 12.74
CA PRO A 485 -19.49 -10.78 12.58
C PRO A 485 -19.07 -10.71 11.12
N VAL A 486 -17.98 -9.96 10.88
CA VAL A 486 -17.36 -9.82 9.56
C VAL A 486 -16.81 -11.18 9.10
N LYS A 487 -17.06 -11.52 7.84
CA LYS A 487 -16.73 -12.80 7.22
C LYS A 487 -15.60 -12.66 6.22
N PRO A 488 -14.78 -13.72 6.01
CA PRO A 488 -13.85 -13.74 4.89
C PRO A 488 -14.55 -13.69 3.53
N GLU A 489 -14.07 -12.84 2.64
CA GLU A 489 -14.53 -12.73 1.26
C GLU A 489 -14.15 -13.97 0.44
N ARG A 490 -14.98 -14.34 -0.53
CA ARG A 490 -14.78 -15.47 -1.44
C ARG A 490 -15.14 -15.10 -2.85
N ASP A 491 -14.19 -15.26 -3.76
CA ASP A 491 -14.34 -14.79 -5.12
C ASP A 491 -14.20 -15.90 -6.15
N HIS A 492 -14.90 -15.68 -7.26
CA HIS A 492 -14.61 -16.26 -8.55
C HIS A 492 -14.09 -15.16 -9.47
N TYR A 493 -12.85 -15.28 -9.87
CA TYR A 493 -12.15 -14.30 -10.70
C TYR A 493 -11.84 -14.88 -12.08
N PHE A 494 -12.11 -14.12 -13.13
CA PHE A 494 -11.83 -14.45 -14.52
C PHE A 494 -11.10 -13.28 -15.15
N ASP A 495 -10.09 -13.57 -15.97
CA ASP A 495 -9.43 -12.58 -16.80
C ASP A 495 -9.09 -13.12 -18.18
N LEU A 496 -8.91 -12.20 -19.12
CA LEU A 496 -8.46 -12.46 -20.48
C LEU A 496 -7.73 -11.22 -20.98
N GLY A 497 -6.50 -11.40 -21.43
CA GLY A 497 -5.71 -10.28 -21.96
C GLY A 497 -4.84 -10.65 -23.13
N VAL A 498 -4.37 -9.61 -23.82
CA VAL A 498 -3.41 -9.69 -24.91
C VAL A 498 -2.37 -8.59 -24.79
N SER A 499 -1.12 -8.94 -24.96
CA SER A 499 0.01 -8.02 -25.10
C SER A 499 0.66 -8.20 -26.47
N GLN A 500 0.90 -7.09 -27.18
CA GLN A 500 1.45 -7.05 -28.52
C GLN A 500 2.65 -6.11 -28.57
N LYS A 501 3.80 -6.61 -29.01
CA LYS A 501 4.91 -5.77 -29.46
C LYS A 501 4.59 -5.23 -30.83
N ILE A 502 4.37 -3.91 -30.93
CA ILE A 502 4.01 -3.23 -32.17
C ILE A 502 5.25 -2.95 -33.02
N LEU A 503 6.30 -2.42 -32.37
CA LEU A 503 7.61 -2.13 -32.93
C LEU A 503 8.69 -2.40 -31.85
N PRO A 504 9.98 -2.43 -32.20
CA PRO A 504 11.03 -2.46 -31.20
C PRO A 504 10.86 -1.32 -30.19
N GLY A 505 10.76 -1.70 -28.90
CA GLY A 505 10.53 -0.76 -27.80
C GLY A 505 9.08 -0.32 -27.59
N TRP A 506 8.13 -0.71 -28.46
CA TRP A 506 6.72 -0.35 -28.32
C TRP A 506 5.85 -1.57 -28.06
N THR A 507 5.19 -1.59 -26.91
CA THR A 507 4.27 -2.63 -26.50
C THR A 507 2.91 -2.03 -26.15
N ALA A 508 1.82 -2.67 -26.59
CA ALA A 508 0.47 -2.33 -26.18
C ALA A 508 -0.22 -3.57 -25.62
N GLY A 509 -1.07 -3.39 -24.63
CA GLY A 509 -1.84 -4.43 -23.96
C GLY A 509 -3.32 -4.06 -23.82
N LEU A 510 -4.17 -5.06 -23.82
CA LEU A 510 -5.59 -4.95 -23.49
C LEU A 510 -5.95 -6.11 -22.57
N ASP A 511 -6.58 -5.81 -21.45
CA ASP A 511 -6.97 -6.77 -20.43
C ASP A 511 -8.43 -6.56 -20.02
N GLY A 512 -9.19 -7.63 -19.85
CA GLY A 512 -10.57 -7.61 -19.37
C GLY A 512 -10.74 -8.58 -18.23
N TYR A 513 -11.42 -8.16 -17.16
CA TYR A 513 -11.60 -8.95 -15.96
C TYR A 513 -13.03 -8.92 -15.42
N TYR A 514 -13.40 -9.97 -14.70
CA TYR A 514 -14.66 -10.08 -13.98
C TYR A 514 -14.47 -10.85 -12.68
N LYS A 515 -14.84 -10.23 -11.56
CA LYS A 515 -14.89 -10.83 -10.22
C LYS A 515 -16.33 -10.89 -9.74
N TYR A 516 -16.75 -12.05 -9.23
CA TYR A 516 -17.97 -12.24 -8.47
C TYR A 516 -17.59 -12.61 -7.04
N ALA A 517 -17.94 -11.75 -6.10
CA ALA A 517 -17.64 -11.90 -4.69
C ALA A 517 -18.87 -12.32 -3.90
N LYS A 518 -18.66 -13.21 -2.95
CA LYS A 518 -19.56 -13.49 -1.84
C LYS A 518 -18.92 -13.00 -0.55
N ASP A 519 -19.71 -12.38 0.32
CA ASP A 519 -19.24 -11.71 1.54
C ASP A 519 -18.18 -10.64 1.22
N LEU A 520 -18.43 -9.81 0.17
CA LEU A 520 -17.49 -8.78 -0.29
C LEU A 520 -17.12 -7.85 0.86
N LEU A 521 -15.82 -7.72 1.12
CA LEU A 521 -15.28 -6.84 2.17
C LEU A 521 -15.24 -5.38 1.74
N ASP A 522 -15.55 -4.49 2.68
CA ASP A 522 -15.39 -3.06 2.55
C ASP A 522 -15.14 -2.44 3.94
N LEU A 523 -14.82 -1.14 4.00
CA LEU A 523 -14.47 -0.44 5.23
C LEU A 523 -15.44 0.68 5.51
N GLY A 524 -15.98 0.72 6.74
CA GLY A 524 -16.81 1.79 7.26
C GLY A 524 -16.19 2.52 8.44
N GLN A 525 -16.91 3.50 8.97
CA GLN A 525 -16.52 4.27 10.15
C GLN A 525 -17.63 4.20 11.20
N PHE A 526 -17.24 3.93 12.45
CA PHE A 526 -18.17 3.92 13.58
C PHE A 526 -18.32 5.30 14.21
N GLY A 527 -19.49 5.89 14.05
CA GLY A 527 -19.81 7.20 14.63
C GLY A 527 -18.97 8.35 14.09
N ALA A 528 -18.94 9.45 14.82
CA ALA A 528 -18.15 10.64 14.46
C ALA A 528 -16.66 10.53 14.77
N ALA A 529 -16.23 9.49 15.52
CA ALA A 529 -14.84 9.22 15.80
C ALA A 529 -14.15 8.50 14.62
N LEU A 530 -12.83 8.68 14.44
CA LEU A 530 -12.04 7.96 13.43
C LEU A 530 -11.78 6.51 13.85
N VAL A 531 -12.84 5.74 14.03
CA VAL A 531 -12.81 4.32 14.37
C VAL A 531 -13.26 3.53 13.15
N PHE A 532 -12.30 2.99 12.41
CA PHE A 532 -12.59 2.19 11.23
C PHE A 532 -13.13 0.81 11.62
N ALA A 533 -14.10 0.33 10.86
CA ALA A 533 -14.74 -0.96 11.07
C ALA A 533 -15.10 -1.60 9.73
N PRO A 534 -14.51 -2.76 9.38
CA PRO A 534 -14.85 -3.46 8.15
C PRO A 534 -16.26 -4.05 8.24
N PHE A 535 -16.87 -4.20 7.08
CA PHE A 535 -18.17 -4.83 6.91
C PHE A 535 -18.23 -5.69 5.64
N ASN A 536 -19.31 -6.45 5.45
CA ASN A 536 -19.53 -7.23 4.24
C ASN A 536 -20.80 -6.82 3.52
N TYR A 537 -20.69 -6.66 2.20
CA TYR A 537 -21.83 -6.88 1.31
C TYR A 537 -22.06 -8.39 1.12
N ALA A 538 -23.32 -8.84 1.09
CA ALA A 538 -23.66 -10.25 0.82
C ALA A 538 -23.09 -10.73 -0.52
N THR A 539 -23.12 -9.86 -1.51
CA THR A 539 -22.60 -10.12 -2.85
C THR A 539 -21.98 -8.88 -3.46
N GLY A 540 -20.90 -9.07 -4.21
CA GLY A 540 -20.23 -8.04 -4.97
C GLY A 540 -19.90 -8.45 -6.40
N LYS A 541 -19.69 -7.46 -7.24
CA LYS A 541 -19.18 -7.63 -8.61
C LYS A 541 -18.19 -6.54 -8.92
N VAL A 542 -17.03 -6.95 -9.44
CA VAL A 542 -16.01 -6.03 -9.94
C VAL A 542 -15.63 -6.45 -11.35
N TYR A 543 -15.68 -5.54 -12.30
CA TYR A 543 -15.34 -5.84 -13.68
C TYR A 543 -14.86 -4.61 -14.44
N GLY A 544 -14.03 -4.84 -15.45
CA GLY A 544 -13.47 -3.73 -16.21
C GLY A 544 -12.63 -4.15 -17.38
N VAL A 545 -12.08 -3.14 -18.04
CA VAL A 545 -11.14 -3.27 -19.17
C VAL A 545 -10.00 -2.28 -18.95
N GLU A 546 -8.79 -2.75 -19.16
CA GLU A 546 -7.56 -1.98 -19.03
C GLU A 546 -6.81 -1.96 -20.37
N PHE A 547 -6.38 -0.78 -20.77
CA PHE A 547 -5.46 -0.57 -21.88
C PHE A 547 -4.14 -0.09 -21.35
N THR A 548 -3.05 -0.73 -21.74
CA THR A 548 -1.67 -0.35 -21.43
C THR A 548 -0.92 -0.08 -22.71
N ASN A 549 -0.04 0.91 -22.68
CA ASN A 549 0.82 1.24 -23.79
C ASN A 549 2.14 1.79 -23.27
N SER A 550 3.25 1.20 -23.68
CA SER A 550 4.59 1.63 -23.30
C SER A 550 5.50 1.70 -24.52
N TYR A 551 6.31 2.76 -24.58
CA TYR A 551 7.31 2.95 -25.62
C TYR A 551 8.63 3.36 -24.98
N ARG A 552 9.67 2.56 -25.19
CA ARG A 552 11.04 2.86 -24.72
C ARG A 552 12.01 2.62 -25.88
N ASN A 553 12.60 3.69 -26.39
CA ASN A 553 13.57 3.62 -27.47
C ASN A 553 14.57 4.76 -27.40
N GLY A 554 15.85 4.42 -27.22
CA GLY A 554 16.93 5.41 -27.09
C GLY A 554 16.69 6.37 -25.91
N PRO A 555 16.66 7.71 -26.17
CA PRO A 555 16.48 8.69 -25.11
C PRO A 555 15.01 8.89 -24.68
N LEU A 556 14.04 8.32 -25.39
CA LEU A 556 12.61 8.53 -25.17
C LEU A 556 11.99 7.33 -24.45
N ASP A 557 11.33 7.62 -23.33
CA ASP A 557 10.44 6.71 -22.62
C ASP A 557 9.06 7.35 -22.50
N ALA A 558 7.99 6.60 -22.78
CA ALA A 558 6.62 7.09 -22.66
C ALA A 558 5.65 5.95 -22.37
N TYR A 559 4.61 6.24 -21.60
CA TYR A 559 3.53 5.31 -21.34
C TYR A 559 2.17 6.01 -21.34
N LEU A 560 1.11 5.23 -21.55
CA LEU A 560 -0.28 5.63 -21.43
C LEU A 560 -1.09 4.41 -20.95
N ASN A 561 -1.71 4.53 -19.79
CA ASN A 561 -2.62 3.52 -19.24
C ASN A 561 -4.00 4.12 -19.09
N VAL A 562 -5.03 3.38 -19.45
CA VAL A 562 -6.43 3.78 -19.30
C VAL A 562 -7.21 2.58 -18.83
N ALA A 563 -7.99 2.74 -17.77
CA ALA A 563 -8.88 1.69 -17.28
C ALA A 563 -10.32 2.22 -17.16
N TRP A 564 -11.25 1.35 -17.51
CA TRP A 564 -12.65 1.49 -17.20
C TRP A 564 -13.05 0.34 -16.28
N SER A 565 -13.61 0.67 -15.11
CA SER A 565 -13.99 -0.33 -14.10
C SER A 565 -15.36 -0.03 -13.50
N ARG A 566 -15.95 -1.06 -12.91
CA ARG A 566 -17.15 -0.95 -12.09
C ARG A 566 -17.08 -1.92 -10.92
N ALA A 567 -17.21 -1.37 -9.70
CA ALA A 567 -17.31 -2.10 -8.45
C ALA A 567 -18.66 -1.83 -7.79
N ILE A 568 -19.45 -2.87 -7.51
CA ILE A 568 -20.77 -2.77 -6.93
C ILE A 568 -21.02 -3.85 -5.88
N GLY A 569 -21.72 -3.47 -4.80
CA GLY A 569 -22.17 -4.35 -3.73
C GLY A 569 -23.69 -4.34 -3.55
N LYS A 570 -24.19 -5.33 -2.83
CA LYS A 570 -25.61 -5.45 -2.51
C LYS A 570 -25.79 -6.15 -1.18
N GLN A 571 -26.71 -5.61 -0.36
CA GLN A 571 -27.11 -6.14 0.95
C GLN A 571 -25.95 -6.18 1.96
N ILE A 572 -26.07 -5.43 3.03
CA ILE A 572 -25.10 -5.46 4.14
C ILE A 572 -25.40 -6.69 5.01
N GLU A 573 -24.37 -7.50 5.31
CA GLU A 573 -24.48 -8.75 6.10
C GLU A 573 -23.71 -8.74 7.42
N SER A 574 -22.88 -7.72 7.65
CA SER A 574 -22.12 -7.63 8.89
C SER A 574 -21.83 -6.19 9.26
N ALA A 575 -21.56 -5.93 10.54
CA ALA A 575 -21.26 -4.61 11.08
C ALA A 575 -22.30 -3.54 10.62
N GLN A 576 -23.59 -3.90 10.64
CA GLN A 576 -24.70 -3.06 10.19
C GLN A 576 -24.78 -1.73 10.94
N TYR A 577 -24.22 -1.67 12.14
CA TYR A 577 -24.13 -0.46 12.96
C TYR A 577 -23.35 0.71 12.32
N ASN A 578 -22.65 0.47 11.21
CA ASN A 578 -21.99 1.53 10.45
C ASN A 578 -22.96 2.33 9.55
N PHE A 579 -24.23 1.95 9.50
CA PHE A 579 -25.22 2.47 8.53
C PHE A 579 -26.47 2.98 9.24
N GLY A 580 -27.18 3.92 8.60
CA GLY A 580 -28.54 4.26 8.93
C GLY A 580 -29.54 3.20 8.41
N GLN A 581 -30.71 3.12 9.03
CA GLN A 581 -31.73 2.12 8.66
C GLN A 581 -32.25 2.34 7.23
N ASP A 582 -32.43 3.57 6.80
CA ASP A 582 -32.87 3.91 5.45
C ASP A 582 -31.85 3.50 4.38
N GLU A 583 -30.57 3.60 4.69
CA GLU A 583 -29.49 3.18 3.83
C GLU A 583 -29.42 1.64 3.72
N LEU A 584 -29.56 0.92 4.85
CA LEU A 584 -29.66 -0.55 4.86
C LEU A 584 -30.84 -1.04 4.02
N ASP A 585 -32.02 -0.43 4.17
CA ASP A 585 -33.24 -0.76 3.42
C ASP A 585 -33.05 -0.54 1.91
N TYR A 586 -32.36 0.53 1.53
CA TYR A 586 -32.03 0.80 0.13
C TYR A 586 -31.06 -0.23 -0.44
N ILE A 587 -29.94 -0.48 0.24
CA ILE A 587 -28.89 -1.41 -0.19
C ILE A 587 -29.40 -2.86 -0.23
N ALA A 588 -30.35 -3.24 0.62
CA ALA A 588 -30.96 -4.56 0.61
C ALA A 588 -31.64 -4.90 -0.73
N SER A 589 -32.20 -3.91 -1.42
CA SER A 589 -32.93 -4.08 -2.68
C SER A 589 -32.17 -3.65 -3.92
N HIS A 590 -31.16 -2.77 -3.80
CA HIS A 590 -30.42 -2.17 -4.91
C HIS A 590 -28.95 -2.63 -4.95
N TRP A 591 -28.38 -2.67 -6.14
CA TRP A 591 -26.94 -2.67 -6.34
C TRP A 591 -26.43 -1.25 -6.19
N VAL A 592 -25.52 -1.02 -5.24
CA VAL A 592 -24.87 0.27 -4.99
C VAL A 592 -23.43 0.21 -5.47
N ASN A 593 -22.85 1.35 -5.85
CA ASN A 593 -21.42 1.41 -6.14
C ASN A 593 -20.64 1.37 -4.82
N LEU A 594 -19.45 0.74 -4.85
CA LEU A 594 -18.53 0.87 -3.73
C LEU A 594 -18.03 2.31 -3.67
N ASP A 595 -17.66 2.78 -2.51
CA ASP A 595 -17.25 4.17 -2.29
C ASP A 595 -16.04 4.57 -3.14
N HIS A 596 -15.12 3.64 -3.35
CA HIS A 596 -13.91 3.78 -4.17
C HIS A 596 -14.09 3.36 -5.65
N ASP A 597 -15.32 3.15 -6.14
CA ASP A 597 -15.60 2.91 -7.58
C ASP A 597 -15.28 4.18 -8.39
N GLN A 598 -14.04 4.34 -8.83
CA GLN A 598 -13.65 5.34 -9.81
C GLN A 598 -13.78 4.78 -11.22
N ARG A 599 -14.83 5.17 -11.92
CA ARG A 599 -15.26 4.58 -13.19
C ARG A 599 -14.19 4.59 -14.28
N VAL A 600 -13.41 5.65 -14.38
CA VAL A 600 -12.32 5.80 -15.34
C VAL A 600 -11.10 6.33 -14.63
N THR A 601 -9.98 5.62 -14.78
CA THR A 601 -8.65 6.07 -14.38
C THR A 601 -7.76 6.13 -15.60
N ALA A 602 -6.87 7.10 -15.67
CA ALA A 602 -5.81 7.14 -16.67
C ALA A 602 -4.54 7.73 -16.10
N SER A 603 -3.40 7.19 -16.54
CA SER A 603 -2.07 7.71 -16.27
C SER A 603 -1.29 7.80 -17.57
N ALA A 604 -0.49 8.84 -17.70
CA ALA A 604 0.41 9.02 -18.84
C ALA A 604 1.71 9.65 -18.37
N GLY A 605 2.83 9.25 -18.96
CA GLY A 605 4.12 9.83 -18.68
C GLY A 605 5.01 9.85 -19.90
N VAL A 606 5.93 10.80 -19.93
CA VAL A 606 6.98 10.90 -20.93
C VAL A 606 8.26 11.42 -20.30
N SER A 607 9.37 10.80 -20.62
CA SER A 607 10.70 11.32 -20.31
C SER A 607 11.59 11.31 -21.53
N TYR A 608 12.47 12.30 -21.61
CA TYR A 608 13.42 12.47 -22.70
C TYR A 608 14.80 12.84 -22.15
N LEU A 609 15.78 12.00 -22.42
CA LEU A 609 17.17 12.28 -22.08
C LEU A 609 17.84 13.11 -23.19
N TRP A 610 18.09 14.38 -22.90
CA TRP A 610 18.84 15.29 -23.75
C TRP A 610 20.23 15.55 -23.15
N GLU A 611 21.25 14.92 -23.75
CA GLU A 611 22.63 14.93 -23.23
C GLU A 611 22.67 14.38 -21.77
N GLN A 612 22.92 15.24 -20.79
CA GLN A 612 22.95 14.92 -19.35
C GLN A 612 21.69 15.42 -18.63
N THR A 613 20.66 15.86 -19.36
CA THR A 613 19.41 16.38 -18.80
C THR A 613 18.25 15.47 -19.13
N THR A 614 17.58 14.95 -18.12
CA THR A 614 16.30 14.28 -18.27
C THR A 614 15.17 15.28 -18.09
N LEU A 615 14.32 15.42 -19.08
CA LEU A 615 13.06 16.16 -19.01
C LEU A 615 11.93 15.16 -18.85
N SER A 616 11.02 15.40 -17.91
CA SER A 616 9.90 14.49 -17.64
C SER A 616 8.59 15.25 -17.46
N ALA A 617 7.50 14.58 -17.81
CA ALA A 617 6.15 14.99 -17.50
C ALA A 617 5.29 13.76 -17.23
N ASP A 618 4.40 13.82 -16.25
CA ASP A 618 3.35 12.85 -16.03
C ASP A 618 1.99 13.52 -15.81
N ALA A 619 0.93 12.76 -16.01
CA ALA A 619 -0.44 13.20 -15.80
C ALA A 619 -1.29 12.05 -15.26
N LEU A 620 -2.19 12.40 -14.35
CA LEU A 620 -3.21 11.49 -13.79
C LEU A 620 -4.60 12.05 -14.07
N PHE A 621 -5.52 11.16 -14.44
CA PHE A 621 -6.94 11.45 -14.59
C PHE A 621 -7.76 10.50 -13.72
N GLY A 622 -8.69 11.06 -12.93
CA GLY A 622 -9.69 10.34 -12.17
C GLY A 622 -11.09 10.84 -12.50
N SER A 623 -12.05 9.93 -12.77
CA SER A 623 -13.44 10.33 -13.03
C SER A 623 -14.21 10.74 -11.76
N GLY A 624 -13.57 10.65 -10.60
CA GLY A 624 -14.16 10.92 -9.29
C GLY A 624 -14.65 9.63 -8.59
N LEU A 625 -14.42 9.57 -7.27
CA LEU A 625 -14.92 8.53 -6.38
C LEU A 625 -16.42 8.74 -6.08
N ARG A 626 -17.04 7.78 -5.40
CA ARG A 626 -18.47 7.84 -5.08
C ARG A 626 -18.73 8.73 -3.88
N ALA A 627 -19.98 9.19 -3.79
CA ALA A 627 -20.44 10.15 -2.79
C ALA A 627 -21.96 10.05 -2.59
N GLY A 628 -22.47 10.71 -1.55
CA GLY A 628 -23.89 10.86 -1.27
C GLY A 628 -24.54 9.57 -0.77
N PHE A 629 -25.84 9.65 -0.51
CA PHE A 629 -26.62 8.55 0.04
C PHE A 629 -26.42 7.25 -0.75
N ALA A 630 -26.01 6.20 -0.07
CA ALA A 630 -25.70 4.89 -0.63
C ALA A 630 -24.81 4.95 -1.90
N ASN A 631 -23.85 5.88 -1.95
CA ASN A 631 -22.91 6.07 -3.05
C ASN A 631 -23.55 6.28 -4.44
N THR A 632 -24.71 6.94 -4.47
CA THR A 632 -25.44 7.21 -5.71
C THR A 632 -24.86 8.36 -6.52
N ASP A 633 -24.14 9.26 -5.89
CA ASP A 633 -23.46 10.40 -6.49
C ASP A 633 -21.96 10.13 -6.71
N GLN A 634 -21.25 11.12 -7.23
CA GLN A 634 -19.79 11.07 -7.41
C GLN A 634 -19.18 12.48 -7.29
N VAL A 635 -17.93 12.55 -6.81
CA VAL A 635 -17.16 13.79 -6.84
C VAL A 635 -16.73 14.16 -8.27
N PRO A 636 -16.46 15.45 -8.57
CA PRO A 636 -16.06 15.88 -9.91
C PRO A 636 -14.79 15.20 -10.42
N ALA A 637 -14.74 14.94 -11.71
CA ALA A 637 -13.53 14.43 -12.37
C ALA A 637 -12.38 15.46 -12.31
N TYR A 638 -11.16 14.93 -12.25
CA TYR A 638 -9.96 15.76 -12.20
C TYR A 638 -8.86 15.26 -13.15
N THR A 639 -7.97 16.18 -13.50
CA THR A 639 -6.70 15.88 -14.17
C THR A 639 -5.60 16.70 -13.50
N THR A 640 -4.52 16.04 -13.11
CA THR A 640 -3.31 16.68 -12.63
C THR A 640 -2.16 16.43 -13.60
N MET A 641 -1.19 17.33 -13.65
CA MET A 641 0.00 17.19 -14.48
C MET A 641 1.21 17.68 -13.69
N ASN A 642 2.31 16.94 -13.79
CA ASN A 642 3.57 17.25 -13.16
C ASN A 642 4.66 17.40 -14.21
N LEU A 643 5.66 18.24 -13.94
CA LEU A 643 6.84 18.44 -14.80
C LEU A 643 8.10 18.25 -13.98
N GLY A 644 9.13 17.68 -14.60
CA GLY A 644 10.45 17.47 -14.00
C GLY A 644 11.59 17.81 -14.95
N ALA A 645 12.69 18.26 -14.39
CA ALA A 645 13.98 18.38 -15.08
C ALA A 645 15.08 17.94 -14.12
N ALA A 646 15.91 16.98 -14.54
CA ALA A 646 17.07 16.51 -13.78
C ALA A 646 18.33 16.62 -14.63
N HIS A 647 19.42 17.15 -14.05
CA HIS A 647 20.69 17.32 -14.75
C HIS A 647 21.84 16.73 -13.93
N ASP A 648 22.71 15.97 -14.60
CA ASP A 648 23.91 15.40 -14.02
C ASP A 648 25.10 16.33 -14.28
N PHE A 649 25.64 16.93 -13.22
CA PHE A 649 26.83 17.76 -13.26
C PHE A 649 28.09 16.92 -12.94
N ASP A 650 29.09 17.01 -13.82
CA ASP A 650 30.43 16.49 -13.53
C ASP A 650 31.27 17.59 -12.87
N MET A 651 31.35 17.60 -11.54
CA MET A 651 32.10 18.58 -10.76
C MET A 651 33.48 18.06 -10.39
N ALA A 652 34.56 18.80 -10.78
CA ALA A 652 35.95 18.37 -10.63
C ALA A 652 36.31 17.90 -9.19
N ASP A 653 35.80 18.58 -8.16
CA ASP A 653 36.13 18.28 -6.76
C ASP A 653 35.06 17.44 -6.03
N LEU A 654 33.86 17.38 -6.57
CA LEU A 654 32.71 16.72 -5.92
C LEU A 654 32.26 15.44 -6.65
N GLY A 655 32.78 15.16 -7.85
CA GLY A 655 32.31 14.07 -8.70
C GLY A 655 30.94 14.35 -9.31
N LYS A 656 30.15 13.31 -9.52
CA LYS A 656 28.80 13.45 -10.11
C LYS A 656 27.80 13.95 -9.07
N VAL A 657 27.12 15.06 -9.42
CA VAL A 657 26.05 15.66 -8.65
C VAL A 657 24.82 15.77 -9.54
N ASN A 658 23.72 15.15 -9.15
CA ASN A 658 22.42 15.29 -9.80
C ASN A 658 21.63 16.43 -9.14
N ALA A 659 21.13 17.38 -9.93
CA ALA A 659 20.19 18.39 -9.49
C ALA A 659 18.86 18.21 -10.22
N ARG A 660 17.75 18.19 -9.48
CA ARG A 660 16.40 17.98 -10.00
C ARG A 660 15.48 19.11 -9.56
N LEU A 661 14.64 19.55 -10.48
CA LEU A 661 13.54 20.49 -10.26
C LEU A 661 12.25 19.76 -10.63
N ALA A 662 11.24 19.81 -9.74
CA ALA A 662 9.93 19.25 -9.98
C ALA A 662 8.82 20.27 -9.69
N LEU A 663 7.86 20.38 -10.60
CA LEU A 663 6.66 21.19 -10.46
C LEU A 663 5.45 20.25 -10.49
N ILE A 664 4.81 20.10 -9.33
CA ILE A 664 3.65 19.22 -9.11
C ILE A 664 2.37 20.04 -9.32
N ASN A 665 1.34 19.39 -9.89
CA ASN A 665 0.06 20.00 -10.21
C ASN A 665 0.22 21.37 -10.89
N VAL A 666 0.87 21.37 -12.06
CA VAL A 666 1.31 22.57 -12.80
C VAL A 666 0.19 23.61 -12.99
N PHE A 667 -1.05 23.12 -13.24
CA PHE A 667 -2.20 23.96 -13.49
C PHE A 667 -2.90 24.42 -12.21
N ASP A 668 -2.38 24.08 -11.03
CA ASP A 668 -2.98 24.37 -9.71
C ASP A 668 -4.44 23.92 -9.63
N ARG A 669 -4.72 22.71 -10.17
CA ARG A 669 -6.06 22.17 -10.15
C ARG A 669 -6.50 21.91 -8.70
N VAL A 670 -7.60 22.53 -8.29
CA VAL A 670 -8.30 22.18 -7.07
C VAL A 670 -9.16 20.96 -7.38
N TYR A 671 -8.96 19.85 -6.67
CA TYR A 671 -9.74 18.65 -6.89
C TYR A 671 -10.04 17.96 -5.57
N LEU A 672 -11.25 17.42 -5.50
CA LEU A 672 -11.77 16.69 -4.37
C LEU A 672 -11.53 15.21 -4.59
N ILE A 673 -10.91 14.53 -3.65
CA ILE A 673 -10.72 13.08 -3.64
C ILE A 673 -11.97 12.42 -3.05
N ARG A 674 -12.39 12.89 -1.85
CA ARG A 674 -13.61 12.46 -1.14
C ARG A 674 -14.43 13.67 -0.74
N SER A 675 -15.75 13.50 -0.72
CA SER A 675 -16.68 14.55 -0.24
C SER A 675 -16.90 14.51 1.26
N GLY A 676 -16.62 13.38 1.90
CA GLY A 676 -16.92 13.16 3.31
C GLY A 676 -18.35 12.71 3.58
N ASP A 677 -19.11 12.34 2.56
CA ASP A 677 -20.45 11.77 2.65
C ASP A 677 -20.53 10.45 1.84
N GLY A 678 -21.53 9.64 2.13
CA GLY A 678 -21.69 8.31 1.54
C GLY A 678 -21.19 7.17 2.42
N ILE A 679 -21.16 5.97 1.86
CA ILE A 679 -20.60 4.79 2.52
C ILE A 679 -19.08 4.99 2.62
N GLY A 680 -18.47 4.54 3.72
CA GLY A 680 -17.02 4.63 3.94
C GLY A 680 -16.66 5.66 5.00
N VAL A 681 -15.58 6.42 4.79
CA VAL A 681 -15.05 7.37 5.78
C VAL A 681 -15.57 8.77 5.55
N GLY A 682 -16.18 9.37 6.59
CA GLY A 682 -16.90 10.63 6.53
C GLY A 682 -16.02 11.90 6.62
N VAL A 683 -14.85 11.95 5.97
CA VAL A 683 -13.96 13.13 5.98
C VAL A 683 -13.75 13.65 4.57
N PRO A 684 -14.06 14.93 4.27
CA PRO A 684 -13.70 15.51 2.97
C PRO A 684 -12.19 15.57 2.82
N SER A 685 -11.67 15.32 1.61
CA SER A 685 -10.25 15.40 1.33
C SER A 685 -9.95 15.95 -0.06
N TYR A 686 -9.08 16.97 -0.11
CA TYR A 686 -8.61 17.62 -1.34
C TYR A 686 -7.19 17.19 -1.66
N GLY A 687 -6.92 16.99 -2.94
CA GLY A 687 -5.58 16.65 -3.39
C GLY A 687 -4.60 17.82 -3.38
N GLU A 688 -3.30 17.50 -3.46
CA GLU A 688 -2.21 18.44 -3.39
C GLU A 688 -2.34 19.57 -4.43
N ARG A 689 -2.19 20.81 -3.95
CA ARG A 689 -2.14 22.03 -4.77
C ARG A 689 -0.75 22.16 -5.42
N ARG A 690 -0.58 23.13 -6.34
CA ARG A 690 0.69 23.33 -7.03
C ARG A 690 1.85 23.51 -6.08
N ALA A 691 2.90 22.70 -6.27
CA ALA A 691 4.10 22.67 -5.45
C ALA A 691 5.37 22.65 -6.30
N LEU A 692 6.43 23.29 -5.80
CA LEU A 692 7.74 23.32 -6.40
C LEU A 692 8.76 22.67 -5.47
N TYR A 693 9.53 21.70 -6.00
CA TYR A 693 10.56 21.00 -5.24
C TYR A 693 11.90 21.04 -5.98
N VAL A 694 12.97 21.10 -5.21
CA VAL A 694 14.35 21.00 -5.68
C VAL A 694 15.07 19.91 -4.90
N SER A 695 15.77 19.03 -5.60
CA SER A 695 16.65 18.06 -4.93
C SER A 695 18.06 18.11 -5.49
N LEU A 696 19.02 17.85 -4.58
CA LEU A 696 20.43 17.65 -4.91
C LEU A 696 20.84 16.29 -4.40
N SER A 697 21.49 15.49 -5.23
CA SER A 697 22.01 14.16 -4.88
C SER A 697 23.45 14.02 -5.31
N LYS A 698 24.29 13.45 -4.44
CA LYS A 698 25.69 13.15 -4.71
C LYS A 698 25.92 11.67 -4.57
N SER A 699 26.39 11.02 -5.64
CA SER A 699 26.85 9.63 -5.63
C SER A 699 28.34 9.51 -5.27
N PHE A 700 28.76 8.40 -4.66
CA PHE A 700 30.14 8.12 -4.24
C PHE A 700 30.45 6.62 -4.24
#